data_c4330d11f022474f9b2646962fa46f71
#
_entry.id   c4330d11f022474f9b2646962fa46f71
#
_cell.length_a   1.000
_cell.length_b   1.000
_cell.length_c   1.000
_cell.angle_alpha   90.00
_cell.angle_beta   90.00
_cell.angle_gamma   90.00
#
_symmetry.space_group_name_H-M   'P 1'
#
loop_
_entity.id
_entity.type
_entity.pdbx_description
1 polymer ?
#
loop_
_entity_poly.entity_id
_entity_poly.type
_entity_poly.pdbx_seq_one_letter_code
_entity_poly.pdbx_strand_id
1 'polypeptide(L)'
;MPIRIKRVSALVSLCLAQAAFCPLMALGQEAQFDMDILKNRGLDTTLGNYFADAAKFLPGRRPVSLTINGKEKGTVTARFGDKGQLCVDRAFLQSAGLQVPSALRGDKTDESGCYDYQKDYPSTVITPLPGEESLSIVVPQEALSNDIVMPENMTHGGTAAMLNYSLISSQYRYGDGSSRYDQLSLENGFNFHDWLLRSRQSLSRTDGNTQNDVLYTYVQHTFESKKTLMQAGQINISNTLFSGASISGVQFIPESSLAGTSGSGVTVTGMAHSAQARVEIKQNGRVIHSTLVPAGPFTLDDVQVISGTSPLDVTVTETDGSQSHYTIAADALRGNTLSRPQGLAIAMGRTRDKGDNDRQPWLATVSDGWHLKPWMNLSAGAMTAQQYNALATQLDVQALPGLMASATLRASQDSYGDNKGHSTTLNIGYSAANNLSFSASATRYSEGYRELTDTLDDDFSQYAGQYSVNTSWSHPWLGSFSLGYSLDKGADGDRDSRYVNASWGKTFRWATVSVNWQNLLNPAHDDNHRDNQNYGDMLYVNVSVPLGSQRISAYTHQRDDETRNGLNLSGDLSRNTYYSVSVERDKEESQNSFNGSVNSNLHYTQLGLSAGKDGTDNTNTSVTLNGGIVAHSNGVTFSPYAIQDTFGIASVNDHVSGVEIETPDGPVWTDHWGQAVVPPLPAYQPARVEMNTETLPKNIDVNNGISMAAAGHGAVSNISFSVLNVRRAMLNVTMSDGRPVPKNGTLVDGEGNYVTTVVDDGLVFLNDVDSIKSLILVNEDGQRQCEIHYHLAEKGHQNELYEQTKGVCQ
;
A
#
# COMPACT_ATOMS: atom_id res chain seq x y z
N MET A 1 41.60 26.06 4.13
CA MET A 1 42.42 25.35 3.13
C MET A 1 41.65 25.20 1.85
N PRO A 2 42.13 25.61 0.67
CA PRO A 2 41.32 25.59 -0.54
C PRO A 2 41.35 24.19 -1.19
N ILE A 3 40.19 23.62 -1.39
CA ILE A 3 39.95 22.33 -2.04
C ILE A 3 40.19 22.54 -3.56
N ARG A 4 41.14 21.80 -4.12
CA ARG A 4 41.42 21.76 -5.56
C ARG A 4 40.38 20.96 -6.33
N ILE A 5 39.33 21.59 -6.81
CA ILE A 5 38.39 21.07 -7.80
C ILE A 5 39.01 21.23 -9.20
N LYS A 6 39.80 20.25 -9.66
CA LYS A 6 40.36 20.30 -11.04
C LYS A 6 40.47 18.97 -11.78
N ARG A 7 39.89 17.89 -11.30
CA ARG A 7 39.91 16.58 -12.02
C ARG A 7 38.57 15.86 -12.22
N VAL A 8 37.46 16.44 -11.77
CA VAL A 8 36.11 15.87 -11.99
C VAL A 8 35.45 16.45 -13.26
N SER A 9 35.90 17.60 -13.73
CA SER A 9 35.28 18.25 -14.89
C SER A 9 35.60 17.62 -16.25
N ALA A 10 36.65 16.80 -16.37
CA ALA A 10 37.04 16.20 -17.65
C ALA A 10 36.27 14.92 -18.02
N LEU A 11 35.77 14.17 -17.05
CA LEU A 11 34.97 12.96 -17.32
C LEU A 11 33.49 13.27 -17.54
N VAL A 12 32.97 14.35 -16.97
CA VAL A 12 31.59 14.79 -17.18
C VAL A 12 31.40 15.45 -18.55
N SER A 13 32.45 16.06 -19.10
CA SER A 13 32.38 16.73 -20.42
C SER A 13 32.41 15.75 -21.60
N LEU A 14 32.90 14.52 -21.43
CA LEU A 14 32.97 13.54 -22.51
C LEU A 14 31.65 12.74 -22.71
N CYS A 15 30.80 12.68 -21.68
CA CYS A 15 29.49 12.07 -21.82
C CYS A 15 28.39 13.00 -22.35
N LEU A 16 28.65 14.32 -22.37
CA LEU A 16 27.68 15.33 -22.81
C LEU A 16 27.67 15.58 -24.34
N ALA A 17 28.63 15.02 -25.08
CA ALA A 17 28.76 15.29 -26.51
C ALA A 17 28.06 14.30 -27.44
N GLN A 18 27.45 13.22 -26.95
CA GLN A 18 26.79 12.19 -27.78
C GLN A 18 25.27 12.07 -27.63
N ALA A 19 24.62 12.93 -26.84
CA ALA A 19 23.16 12.89 -26.62
C ALA A 19 22.37 13.95 -27.39
N ALA A 20 22.86 14.42 -28.53
CA ALA A 20 22.12 15.30 -29.41
C ALA A 20 21.48 14.50 -30.56
N PHE A 21 20.59 13.53 -30.22
CA PHE A 21 19.71 12.95 -31.23
C PHE A 21 18.25 13.23 -30.84
N CYS A 22 17.53 13.77 -31.81
CA CYS A 22 16.16 14.24 -31.82
C CYS A 22 15.17 13.49 -30.94
N PRO A 23 14.28 14.20 -30.23
CA PRO A 23 13.04 13.59 -29.77
C PRO A 23 12.13 13.45 -31.01
N LEU A 24 11.89 12.21 -31.45
CA LEU A 24 10.67 11.92 -32.18
C LEU A 24 9.54 12.21 -31.19
N MET A 25 8.84 13.32 -31.39
CA MET A 25 7.50 13.46 -30.84
C MET A 25 6.69 12.30 -31.41
N ALA A 26 6.23 11.40 -30.58
CA ALA A 26 5.15 10.51 -30.90
C ALA A 26 3.91 11.40 -31.07
N LEU A 27 3.71 11.89 -32.29
CA LEU A 27 2.41 12.34 -32.73
C LEU A 27 1.53 11.10 -32.63
N GLY A 28 0.50 11.15 -31.80
CA GLY A 28 -0.50 10.09 -31.72
C GLY A 28 -0.97 9.82 -33.15
N GLN A 29 -0.75 8.61 -33.65
CA GLN A 29 -1.35 8.20 -34.92
C GLN A 29 -2.85 8.19 -34.69
N GLU A 30 -3.57 8.97 -35.52
CA GLU A 30 -5.02 8.85 -35.61
C GLU A 30 -5.35 7.37 -35.87
N ALA A 31 -6.12 6.77 -34.96
CA ALA A 31 -6.56 5.40 -35.13
C ALA A 31 -7.54 5.36 -36.31
N GLN A 32 -7.15 4.76 -37.44
CA GLN A 32 -8.04 4.53 -38.55
C GLN A 32 -8.82 3.24 -38.34
N PHE A 33 -10.11 3.37 -38.12
CA PHE A 33 -11.03 2.25 -38.01
C PHE A 33 -11.57 1.88 -39.38
N ASP A 34 -11.60 0.59 -39.72
CA ASP A 34 -12.25 0.08 -40.90
C ASP A 34 -13.78 0.11 -40.67
N MET A 35 -14.44 1.11 -41.26
CA MET A 35 -15.86 1.36 -41.08
C MET A 35 -16.73 0.25 -41.66
N ASP A 36 -16.26 -0.48 -42.68
CA ASP A 36 -16.98 -1.58 -43.27
C ASP A 36 -17.03 -2.79 -42.33
N ILE A 37 -15.95 -3.04 -41.61
CA ILE A 37 -15.94 -4.09 -40.59
C ILE A 37 -16.88 -3.77 -39.43
N LEU A 38 -16.90 -2.52 -38.96
CA LEU A 38 -17.84 -2.08 -37.90
C LEU A 38 -19.29 -2.27 -38.34
N LYS A 39 -19.63 -1.86 -39.54
CA LYS A 39 -20.96 -1.99 -40.09
C LYS A 39 -21.39 -3.46 -40.26
N ASN A 40 -20.50 -4.30 -40.79
CA ASN A 40 -20.77 -5.72 -40.99
C ASN A 40 -20.91 -6.50 -39.67
N ARG A 41 -20.36 -5.99 -38.58
CA ARG A 41 -20.51 -6.53 -37.19
C ARG A 41 -21.72 -5.96 -36.45
N GLY A 42 -22.54 -5.15 -37.11
CA GLY A 42 -23.71 -4.50 -36.50
C GLY A 42 -23.35 -3.43 -35.46
N LEU A 43 -22.08 -2.96 -35.44
CA LEU A 43 -21.63 -1.88 -34.59
C LEU A 43 -21.89 -0.53 -35.27
N ASP A 44 -22.24 0.47 -34.45
CA ASP A 44 -22.45 1.82 -34.94
C ASP A 44 -21.15 2.41 -35.50
N THR A 45 -21.13 2.82 -36.76
CA THR A 45 -19.97 3.44 -37.41
C THR A 45 -19.54 4.75 -36.77
N THR A 46 -20.40 5.37 -35.95
CA THR A 46 -20.05 6.55 -35.15
C THR A 46 -18.99 6.24 -34.08
N LEU A 47 -18.83 4.97 -33.66
CA LEU A 47 -17.80 4.54 -32.73
C LEU A 47 -16.37 4.74 -33.28
N GLY A 48 -16.17 4.49 -34.58
CA GLY A 48 -14.87 4.74 -35.23
C GLY A 48 -14.45 6.21 -35.13
N ASN A 49 -15.38 7.11 -35.38
CA ASN A 49 -15.17 8.55 -35.29
C ASN A 49 -15.01 9.02 -33.82
N TYR A 50 -15.69 8.35 -32.89
CA TYR A 50 -15.63 8.69 -31.45
C TYR A 50 -14.23 8.49 -30.85
N PHE A 51 -13.50 7.47 -31.29
CA PHE A 51 -12.17 7.13 -30.79
C PHE A 51 -11.02 7.60 -31.71
N ALA A 52 -11.32 8.30 -32.81
CA ALA A 52 -10.28 8.73 -33.76
C ALA A 52 -9.24 9.66 -33.15
N ASP A 53 -9.64 10.57 -32.26
CA ASP A 53 -8.76 11.60 -31.70
C ASP A 53 -8.03 11.18 -30.43
N ALA A 54 -8.68 10.39 -29.56
CA ALA A 54 -8.11 9.93 -28.29
C ALA A 54 -8.99 8.82 -27.68
N ALA A 55 -8.41 8.00 -26.79
CA ALA A 55 -9.18 7.07 -25.96
C ALA A 55 -10.19 7.84 -25.10
N LYS A 56 -11.45 7.45 -25.11
CA LYS A 56 -12.56 8.07 -24.37
C LYS A 56 -13.42 6.98 -23.72
N PHE A 57 -14.03 7.30 -22.59
CA PHE A 57 -15.06 6.42 -22.05
C PHE A 57 -16.31 6.45 -22.94
N LEU A 58 -16.85 5.29 -23.24
CA LEU A 58 -18.12 5.19 -23.95
C LEU A 58 -19.26 5.76 -23.09
N PRO A 59 -20.27 6.41 -23.69
CA PRO A 59 -21.43 6.93 -22.97
C PRO A 59 -22.14 5.85 -22.13
N GLY A 60 -22.71 6.27 -21.02
CA GLY A 60 -23.44 5.39 -20.12
C GLY A 60 -22.80 5.21 -18.76
N ARG A 61 -23.35 4.30 -17.95
CA ARG A 61 -22.81 3.97 -16.61
C ARG A 61 -21.77 2.87 -16.73
N ARG A 62 -20.59 3.10 -16.13
CA ARG A 62 -19.47 2.15 -16.15
C ARG A 62 -18.80 2.08 -14.78
N PRO A 63 -18.35 0.89 -14.36
CA PRO A 63 -17.47 0.76 -13.20
C PRO A 63 -16.10 1.33 -13.57
N VAL A 64 -15.54 2.17 -12.72
CA VAL A 64 -14.19 2.74 -12.86
C VAL A 64 -13.48 2.72 -11.54
N SER A 65 -12.19 2.44 -11.57
CA SER A 65 -11.31 2.61 -10.42
C SER A 65 -11.15 4.09 -10.10
N LEU A 66 -11.46 4.50 -8.88
CA LEU A 66 -11.47 5.90 -8.49
C LEU A 66 -10.31 6.21 -7.54
N THR A 67 -9.53 7.22 -7.90
CA THR A 67 -8.51 7.81 -7.04
C THR A 67 -8.89 9.25 -6.69
N ILE A 68 -8.93 9.59 -5.40
CA ILE A 68 -9.20 10.96 -4.95
C ILE A 68 -8.02 11.46 -4.13
N ASN A 69 -7.44 12.59 -4.56
CA ASN A 69 -6.27 13.19 -3.92
C ASN A 69 -5.11 12.19 -3.74
N GLY A 70 -4.90 11.31 -4.74
CA GLY A 70 -3.85 10.29 -4.73
C GLY A 70 -4.14 9.07 -3.85
N LYS A 71 -5.33 9.00 -3.21
CA LYS A 71 -5.78 7.83 -2.45
C LYS A 71 -6.80 7.04 -3.25
N GLU A 72 -6.58 5.77 -3.40
CA GLU A 72 -7.56 4.87 -4.00
C GLU A 72 -8.82 4.79 -3.14
N LYS A 73 -9.98 4.91 -3.79
CA LYS A 73 -11.31 4.82 -3.19
C LYS A 73 -12.05 3.54 -3.58
N GLY A 74 -11.38 2.66 -4.32
CA GLY A 74 -12.00 1.49 -4.90
C GLY A 74 -12.77 1.83 -6.17
N THR A 75 -13.65 0.93 -6.59
CA THR A 75 -14.41 1.08 -7.83
C THR A 75 -15.78 1.70 -7.58
N VAL A 76 -16.08 2.71 -8.37
CA VAL A 76 -17.37 3.40 -8.33
C VAL A 76 -18.05 3.30 -9.70
N THR A 77 -19.38 3.32 -9.72
CA THR A 77 -20.12 3.43 -10.96
C THR A 77 -20.18 4.89 -11.39
N ALA A 78 -19.44 5.24 -12.43
CA ALA A 78 -19.43 6.58 -13.02
C ALA A 78 -20.30 6.61 -14.30
N ARG A 79 -20.96 7.73 -14.54
CA ARG A 79 -21.71 7.98 -15.76
C ARG A 79 -20.89 8.88 -16.68
N PHE A 80 -20.77 8.48 -17.94
CA PHE A 80 -20.09 9.27 -18.97
C PHE A 80 -21.08 9.76 -20.01
N GLY A 81 -20.90 10.98 -20.46
CA GLY A 81 -21.71 11.59 -21.52
C GLY A 81 -21.17 11.30 -22.91
N ASP A 82 -21.86 11.83 -23.95
CA ASP A 82 -21.60 11.54 -25.37
C ASP A 82 -20.17 11.93 -25.83
N LYS A 83 -19.49 12.79 -25.12
CA LYS A 83 -18.09 13.18 -25.41
C LYS A 83 -17.06 12.45 -24.53
N GLY A 84 -17.47 11.44 -23.76
CA GLY A 84 -16.62 10.73 -22.80
C GLY A 84 -16.29 11.51 -21.53
N GLN A 85 -16.96 12.65 -21.31
CA GLN A 85 -16.80 13.43 -20.08
C GLN A 85 -17.56 12.79 -18.91
N LEU A 86 -17.01 12.91 -17.72
CA LEU A 86 -17.67 12.46 -16.49
C LEU A 86 -18.94 13.29 -16.25
N CYS A 87 -20.06 12.61 -16.11
CA CYS A 87 -21.31 13.22 -15.66
C CYS A 87 -21.45 13.00 -14.15
N VAL A 88 -21.21 14.05 -13.40
CA VAL A 88 -21.32 14.00 -11.95
C VAL A 88 -22.79 14.00 -11.55
N ASP A 89 -23.20 12.97 -10.83
CA ASP A 89 -24.52 12.86 -10.23
C ASP A 89 -24.43 12.65 -8.72
N ARG A 90 -25.55 12.70 -8.01
CA ARG A 90 -25.61 12.52 -6.56
C ARG A 90 -25.05 11.16 -6.14
N ALA A 91 -25.40 10.10 -6.86
CA ALA A 91 -24.97 8.74 -6.53
C ALA A 91 -23.44 8.60 -6.68
N PHE A 92 -22.88 9.18 -7.73
CA PHE A 92 -21.44 9.23 -7.94
C PHE A 92 -20.74 9.98 -6.80
N LEU A 93 -21.21 11.21 -6.45
CA LEU A 93 -20.59 11.98 -5.37
C LEU A 93 -20.63 11.24 -4.04
N GLN A 94 -21.75 10.59 -3.73
CA GLN A 94 -21.88 9.81 -2.51
C GLN A 94 -20.92 8.61 -2.50
N SER A 95 -20.86 7.84 -3.58
CA SER A 95 -19.94 6.70 -3.69
C SER A 95 -18.46 7.11 -3.72
N ALA A 96 -18.17 8.28 -4.28
CA ALA A 96 -16.83 8.87 -4.30
C ALA A 96 -16.41 9.46 -2.94
N GLY A 97 -17.31 9.57 -1.97
CA GLY A 97 -17.03 10.24 -0.71
C GLY A 97 -16.84 11.75 -0.86
N LEU A 98 -17.58 12.36 -1.79
CA LEU A 98 -17.53 13.79 -2.04
C LEU A 98 -18.78 14.48 -1.52
N GLN A 99 -18.65 15.75 -1.14
CA GLN A 99 -19.78 16.57 -0.69
C GLN A 99 -20.83 16.72 -1.79
N VAL A 100 -22.09 16.50 -1.42
CA VAL A 100 -23.21 16.70 -2.34
C VAL A 100 -23.65 18.15 -2.27
N PRO A 101 -23.48 18.95 -3.34
CA PRO A 101 -23.92 20.34 -3.39
C PRO A 101 -25.42 20.50 -3.07
N SER A 102 -25.79 21.63 -2.50
CA SER A 102 -27.19 21.91 -2.13
C SER A 102 -28.15 21.82 -3.33
N ALA A 103 -27.67 22.11 -4.53
CA ALA A 103 -28.44 22.00 -5.77
C ALA A 103 -28.84 20.55 -6.10
N LEU A 104 -28.07 19.56 -5.63
CA LEU A 104 -28.33 18.12 -5.82
C LEU A 104 -29.00 17.46 -4.61
N ARG A 105 -29.34 18.22 -3.55
CA ARG A 105 -29.98 17.66 -2.33
C ARG A 105 -31.51 17.59 -2.40
N GLY A 106 -32.13 18.20 -3.40
CA GLY A 106 -33.59 18.18 -3.57
C GLY A 106 -34.08 16.90 -4.25
N ASP A 107 -35.36 16.52 -3.99
CA ASP A 107 -36.06 15.36 -4.60
C ASP A 107 -36.28 15.46 -6.11
N LYS A 108 -35.86 16.51 -6.74
CA LYS A 108 -35.80 16.63 -8.20
C LYS A 108 -34.51 15.95 -8.69
N THR A 109 -34.57 14.66 -8.78
CA THR A 109 -33.60 13.88 -9.58
C THR A 109 -33.77 14.25 -11.03
N ASP A 110 -33.02 15.21 -11.48
CA ASP A 110 -32.85 15.42 -12.91
C ASP A 110 -31.95 14.29 -13.43
N GLU A 111 -32.59 13.19 -13.84
CA GLU A 111 -31.89 12.01 -14.38
C GLU A 111 -31.14 12.33 -15.68
N SER A 112 -31.33 13.52 -16.25
CA SER A 112 -30.80 13.91 -17.53
C SER A 112 -29.60 14.87 -17.52
N GLY A 113 -29.24 15.48 -16.39
CA GLY A 113 -28.21 16.49 -16.30
C GLY A 113 -26.88 16.02 -15.69
N CYS A 114 -25.76 16.31 -16.32
CA CYS A 114 -24.44 16.24 -15.72
C CYS A 114 -24.23 17.50 -14.88
N TYR A 115 -23.91 17.35 -13.60
CA TYR A 115 -23.63 18.49 -12.73
C TYR A 115 -22.18 18.96 -12.88
N ASP A 116 -21.98 20.27 -13.02
CA ASP A 116 -20.65 20.86 -13.06
C ASP A 116 -20.14 21.07 -11.62
N TYR A 117 -19.41 20.08 -11.12
CA TYR A 117 -18.88 20.09 -9.77
C TYR A 117 -17.80 21.15 -9.54
N GLN A 118 -17.10 21.54 -10.59
CA GLN A 118 -16.07 22.60 -10.54
C GLN A 118 -16.68 23.99 -10.27
N LYS A 119 -17.98 24.13 -10.47
CA LYS A 119 -18.68 25.38 -10.16
C LYS A 119 -18.71 25.67 -8.66
N ASP A 120 -18.89 24.64 -7.81
CA ASP A 120 -18.88 24.80 -6.36
C ASP A 120 -17.45 24.64 -5.80
N TYR A 121 -16.63 23.83 -6.46
CA TYR A 121 -15.25 23.54 -6.06
C TYR A 121 -14.28 23.78 -7.22
N PRO A 122 -13.90 25.05 -7.49
CA PRO A 122 -13.14 25.41 -8.69
C PRO A 122 -11.75 24.79 -8.79
N SER A 123 -11.18 24.35 -7.66
CA SER A 123 -9.87 23.67 -7.62
C SER A 123 -9.95 22.18 -7.98
N THR A 124 -11.13 21.65 -8.32
CA THR A 124 -11.30 20.26 -8.70
C THR A 124 -10.70 20.00 -10.07
N VAL A 125 -9.84 18.98 -10.16
CA VAL A 125 -9.28 18.48 -11.43
C VAL A 125 -9.74 17.04 -11.62
N ILE A 126 -10.38 16.77 -12.76
CA ILE A 126 -10.89 15.45 -13.14
C ILE A 126 -10.06 14.95 -14.31
N THR A 127 -9.38 13.83 -14.14
CA THR A 127 -8.53 13.18 -15.16
C THR A 127 -9.07 11.79 -15.45
N PRO A 128 -9.82 11.59 -16.53
CA PRO A 128 -10.24 10.27 -16.97
C PRO A 128 -9.07 9.53 -17.66
N LEU A 129 -8.90 8.25 -17.33
CA LEU A 129 -7.90 7.34 -17.87
C LEU A 129 -8.60 6.12 -18.50
N PRO A 130 -9.19 6.25 -19.68
CA PRO A 130 -10.05 5.21 -20.26
C PRO A 130 -9.31 3.89 -20.55
N GLY A 131 -8.03 3.95 -20.91
CA GLY A 131 -7.20 2.77 -21.17
C GLY A 131 -6.93 1.91 -19.92
N GLU A 132 -7.09 2.52 -18.74
CA GLU A 132 -6.92 1.87 -17.42
C GLU A 132 -8.27 1.66 -16.71
N GLU A 133 -9.37 2.00 -17.36
CA GLU A 133 -10.71 2.06 -16.76
C GLU A 133 -10.72 2.79 -15.41
N SER A 134 -9.91 3.85 -15.29
CA SER A 134 -9.68 4.57 -14.05
C SER A 134 -10.02 6.06 -14.17
N LEU A 135 -10.30 6.67 -13.02
CA LEU A 135 -10.65 8.07 -12.89
C LEU A 135 -9.89 8.68 -11.72
N SER A 136 -9.04 9.64 -11.99
CA SER A 136 -8.33 10.39 -10.96
C SER A 136 -9.00 11.76 -10.75
N ILE A 137 -9.38 12.07 -9.51
CA ILE A 137 -9.99 13.35 -9.15
C ILE A 137 -9.16 13.98 -8.03
N VAL A 138 -8.72 15.20 -8.25
CA VAL A 138 -8.11 16.03 -7.21
C VAL A 138 -9.15 17.05 -6.77
N VAL A 139 -9.48 17.09 -5.49
CA VAL A 139 -10.47 18.01 -4.92
C VAL A 139 -9.91 18.76 -3.73
N PRO A 140 -10.38 19.98 -3.45
CA PRO A 140 -10.07 20.66 -2.21
C PRO A 140 -10.69 19.91 -1.03
N GLN A 141 -10.14 20.12 0.17
CA GLN A 141 -10.50 19.35 1.35
C GLN A 141 -11.97 19.52 1.78
N GLU A 142 -12.50 20.71 1.59
CA GLU A 142 -13.91 21.03 1.86
C GLU A 142 -14.88 20.27 0.94
N ALA A 143 -14.42 19.76 -0.19
CA ALA A 143 -15.20 18.95 -1.10
C ALA A 143 -15.27 17.47 -0.68
N LEU A 144 -14.49 17.03 0.28
CA LEU A 144 -14.56 15.67 0.80
C LEU A 144 -15.78 15.51 1.70
N SER A 145 -16.55 14.45 1.46
CA SER A 145 -17.65 14.06 2.36
C SER A 145 -17.12 13.22 3.49
N ASN A 146 -17.67 13.45 4.65
CA ASN A 146 -17.41 12.61 5.81
C ASN A 146 -18.46 11.50 5.98
N ASP A 147 -19.44 11.39 5.10
CA ASP A 147 -20.49 10.36 5.18
C ASP A 147 -20.07 9.15 4.35
N ILE A 148 -19.96 7.99 5.01
CA ILE A 148 -19.72 6.72 4.35
C ILE A 148 -21.08 6.16 3.92
N VAL A 149 -21.25 5.96 2.64
CA VAL A 149 -22.40 5.25 2.09
C VAL A 149 -22.02 3.79 1.95
N MET A 150 -22.62 2.94 2.77
CA MET A 150 -22.40 1.49 2.67
C MET A 150 -23.02 0.95 1.37
N PRO A 151 -22.33 0.06 0.65
CA PRO A 151 -22.90 -0.63 -0.50
C PRO A 151 -24.15 -1.44 -0.09
N GLU A 152 -25.18 -1.43 -0.94
CA GLU A 152 -26.45 -2.14 -0.64
C GLU A 152 -26.30 -3.67 -0.59
N ASN A 153 -25.33 -4.22 -1.35
CA ASN A 153 -25.12 -5.67 -1.49
C ASN A 153 -23.74 -6.07 -0.97
N MET A 154 -23.55 -5.99 0.35
CA MET A 154 -22.31 -6.44 0.98
C MET A 154 -22.37 -7.93 1.35
N THR A 155 -21.25 -8.60 1.20
CA THR A 155 -21.07 -9.94 1.75
C THR A 155 -20.87 -9.86 3.26
N HIS A 156 -21.61 -10.67 3.99
CA HIS A 156 -21.46 -10.88 5.43
C HIS A 156 -21.14 -12.33 5.72
N GLY A 157 -20.46 -12.57 6.84
CA GLY A 157 -20.19 -13.92 7.31
C GLY A 157 -19.09 -14.62 6.51
N GLY A 158 -19.22 -15.92 6.39
CA GLY A 158 -18.20 -16.80 5.87
C GLY A 158 -17.36 -17.44 6.98
N THR A 159 -16.63 -18.50 6.63
CA THR A 159 -15.78 -19.24 7.57
C THR A 159 -14.45 -19.55 6.93
N ALA A 160 -13.37 -19.14 7.58
CA ALA A 160 -12.02 -19.49 7.17
C ALA A 160 -11.06 -19.40 8.36
N ALA A 161 -10.00 -20.21 8.32
CA ALA A 161 -8.85 -20.04 9.19
C ALA A 161 -7.69 -19.44 8.38
N MET A 162 -6.92 -18.58 8.98
CA MET A 162 -5.77 -17.95 8.34
C MET A 162 -4.49 -18.05 9.19
N LEU A 163 -3.36 -18.03 8.52
CA LEU A 163 -2.04 -17.90 9.10
C LEU A 163 -1.23 -16.93 8.28
N ASN A 164 -0.87 -15.79 8.83
CA ASN A 164 0.16 -14.92 8.29
C ASN A 164 1.51 -15.27 8.89
N TYR A 165 2.55 -15.26 8.08
CA TYR A 165 3.92 -15.50 8.54
C TYR A 165 4.88 -14.48 7.94
N SER A 166 5.86 -14.10 8.76
CA SER A 166 7.00 -13.28 8.34
C SER A 166 8.26 -13.83 9.02
N LEU A 167 9.18 -14.28 8.20
CA LEU A 167 10.47 -14.81 8.63
C LEU A 167 11.59 -13.88 8.16
N ILE A 168 12.48 -13.51 9.05
CA ILE A 168 13.75 -12.84 8.77
C ILE A 168 14.84 -13.69 9.37
N SER A 169 15.83 -14.11 8.58
CA SER A 169 17.04 -14.76 9.06
C SER A 169 18.24 -14.02 8.49
N SER A 170 19.10 -13.51 9.32
CA SER A 170 20.33 -12.83 8.91
C SER A 170 21.52 -13.36 9.66
N GLN A 171 22.65 -13.52 8.96
CA GLN A 171 23.91 -13.95 9.53
C GLN A 171 25.04 -13.02 9.10
N TYR A 172 25.76 -12.52 10.05
CA TYR A 172 26.97 -11.73 9.88
C TYR A 172 28.16 -12.54 10.35
N ARG A 173 29.24 -12.54 9.58
CA ARG A 173 30.53 -13.14 9.95
C ARG A 173 31.60 -12.08 9.86
N TYR A 174 32.36 -11.90 10.91
CA TYR A 174 33.41 -10.90 11.02
C TYR A 174 34.65 -11.56 11.66
N GLY A 175 35.77 -11.66 10.92
CA GLY A 175 36.96 -12.36 11.38
C GLY A 175 36.63 -13.74 11.94
N ASP A 176 36.94 -14.00 13.21
CA ASP A 176 36.67 -15.25 13.91
C ASP A 176 35.25 -15.30 14.56
N GLY A 177 34.47 -14.23 14.46
CA GLY A 177 33.15 -14.10 15.09
C GLY A 177 31.99 -14.25 14.08
N SER A 178 30.81 -14.51 14.60
CA SER A 178 29.58 -14.44 13.84
C SER A 178 28.40 -14.04 14.72
N SER A 179 27.50 -13.24 14.19
CA SER A 179 26.23 -12.93 14.82
C SER A 179 25.09 -13.43 13.94
N ARG A 180 24.09 -14.00 14.56
CA ARG A 180 22.91 -14.50 13.88
C ARG A 180 21.65 -13.97 14.53
N TYR A 181 20.77 -13.46 13.68
CA TYR A 181 19.45 -13.00 14.06
C TYR A 181 18.39 -13.76 13.25
N ASP A 182 17.48 -14.41 13.96
CA ASP A 182 16.31 -15.06 13.39
C ASP A 182 15.05 -14.44 14.03
N GLN A 183 14.06 -14.05 13.23
CA GLN A 183 12.76 -13.60 13.72
C GLN A 183 11.66 -14.27 12.92
N LEU A 184 10.69 -14.83 13.62
CA LEU A 184 9.47 -15.39 13.08
C LEU A 184 8.27 -14.72 13.71
N SER A 185 7.51 -13.97 12.93
CA SER A 185 6.23 -13.41 13.33
C SER A 185 5.11 -14.24 12.74
N LEU A 186 4.17 -14.64 13.58
CA LEU A 186 3.00 -15.44 13.20
C LEU A 186 1.74 -14.73 13.66
N GLU A 187 0.75 -14.65 12.78
CA GLU A 187 -0.59 -14.22 13.14
C GLU A 187 -1.60 -15.29 12.71
N ASN A 188 -2.20 -15.92 13.70
CA ASN A 188 -3.25 -16.91 13.48
C ASN A 188 -4.61 -16.23 13.55
N GLY A 189 -5.49 -16.57 12.64
CA GLY A 189 -6.84 -16.02 12.58
C GLY A 189 -7.91 -17.05 12.29
N PHE A 190 -9.11 -16.77 12.77
CA PHE A 190 -10.30 -17.54 12.44
C PHE A 190 -11.47 -16.57 12.27
N ASN A 191 -12.14 -16.65 11.11
CA ASN A 191 -13.34 -15.88 10.79
C ASN A 191 -14.53 -16.83 10.82
N PHE A 192 -15.59 -16.43 11.53
CA PHE A 192 -16.82 -17.20 11.64
C PHE A 192 -18.02 -16.27 11.84
N HIS A 193 -18.90 -16.15 10.86
CA HIS A 193 -20.12 -15.32 10.93
C HIS A 193 -19.84 -13.87 11.43
N ASP A 194 -18.89 -13.20 10.84
CA ASP A 194 -18.43 -11.83 11.21
C ASP A 194 -17.79 -11.73 12.61
N TRP A 195 -17.54 -12.86 13.28
CA TRP A 195 -16.67 -12.96 14.43
C TRP A 195 -15.25 -13.28 13.99
N LEU A 196 -14.30 -12.59 14.60
CA LEU A 196 -12.87 -12.76 14.33
C LEU A 196 -12.17 -13.23 15.58
N LEU A 197 -11.34 -14.25 15.45
CA LEU A 197 -10.29 -14.60 16.42
C LEU A 197 -8.95 -14.21 15.81
N ARG A 198 -8.13 -13.47 16.51
CA ARG A 198 -6.77 -13.10 16.11
C ARG A 198 -5.78 -13.35 17.22
N SER A 199 -4.63 -13.91 16.88
CA SER A 199 -3.53 -14.11 17.80
C SER A 199 -2.22 -13.85 17.09
N ARG A 200 -1.47 -12.84 17.52
CA ARG A 200 -0.17 -12.48 16.95
C ARG A 200 0.93 -12.68 17.97
N GLN A 201 1.99 -13.35 17.54
CA GLN A 201 3.18 -13.61 18.32
C GLN A 201 4.44 -13.41 17.49
N SER A 202 5.50 -13.02 18.15
CA SER A 202 6.82 -12.84 17.57
C SER A 202 7.84 -13.65 18.35
N LEU A 203 8.60 -14.47 17.67
CA LEU A 203 9.72 -15.22 18.20
C LEU A 203 10.98 -14.64 17.59
N SER A 204 11.88 -14.09 18.39
CA SER A 204 13.20 -13.62 17.96
C SER A 204 14.31 -14.37 18.66
N ARG A 205 15.40 -14.57 17.95
CA ARG A 205 16.62 -15.20 18.47
C ARG A 205 17.82 -14.41 18.00
N THR A 206 18.62 -13.92 18.95
CA THR A 206 19.87 -13.22 18.70
C THR A 206 20.99 -13.96 19.42
N ASP A 207 21.92 -14.52 18.65
CA ASP A 207 23.12 -15.21 19.18
C ASP A 207 22.81 -16.26 20.26
N GLY A 208 21.69 -16.97 20.09
CA GLY A 208 21.26 -18.02 21.03
C GLY A 208 20.27 -17.57 22.09
N ASN A 209 20.15 -16.29 22.36
CA ASN A 209 19.10 -15.72 23.24
C ASN A 209 17.78 -15.66 22.52
N THR A 210 16.75 -16.28 23.08
CA THR A 210 15.43 -16.36 22.48
C THR A 210 14.45 -15.52 23.28
N GLN A 211 13.70 -14.68 22.60
CA GLN A 211 12.59 -13.90 23.14
C GLN A 211 11.30 -14.30 22.43
N ASN A 212 10.23 -14.48 23.18
CA ASN A 212 8.90 -14.79 22.66
C ASN A 212 7.88 -13.80 23.20
N ASP A 213 7.29 -13.02 22.33
CA ASP A 213 6.31 -12.00 22.67
C ASP A 213 4.95 -12.32 22.06
N VAL A 214 3.92 -12.39 22.89
CA VAL A 214 2.53 -12.42 22.43
C VAL A 214 2.00 -10.99 22.39
N LEU A 215 1.80 -10.46 21.19
CA LEU A 215 1.34 -9.09 21.01
C LEU A 215 -0.14 -8.93 21.38
N TYR A 216 -0.98 -9.84 20.93
CA TYR A 216 -2.41 -9.90 21.25
C TYR A 216 -2.99 -11.28 21.02
N THR A 217 -4.11 -11.53 21.67
CA THR A 217 -5.01 -12.66 21.37
C THR A 217 -6.42 -12.26 21.76
N TYR A 218 -7.29 -12.03 20.79
CA TYR A 218 -8.63 -11.51 21.05
C TYR A 218 -9.68 -12.11 20.11
N VAL A 219 -10.92 -12.02 20.56
CA VAL A 219 -12.11 -12.17 19.74
C VAL A 219 -12.70 -10.80 19.47
N GLN A 220 -13.16 -10.57 18.24
CA GLN A 220 -13.66 -9.29 17.77
C GLN A 220 -14.98 -9.47 17.02
N HIS A 221 -15.85 -8.45 17.14
CA HIS A 221 -17.08 -8.34 16.36
C HIS A 221 -17.49 -6.88 16.17
N THR A 222 -17.98 -6.55 14.99
CA THR A 222 -18.47 -5.20 14.66
C THR A 222 -19.98 -5.13 14.73
N PHE A 223 -20.51 -4.24 15.56
CA PHE A 223 -21.92 -3.88 15.60
C PHE A 223 -22.19 -2.74 14.62
N GLU A 224 -22.46 -3.04 13.38
CA GLU A 224 -22.59 -2.08 12.27
C GLU A 224 -23.63 -0.99 12.56
N SER A 225 -24.81 -1.36 13.08
CA SER A 225 -25.88 -0.41 13.42
C SER A 225 -25.47 0.62 14.45
N LYS A 226 -24.49 0.31 15.29
CA LYS A 226 -23.92 1.19 16.32
C LYS A 226 -22.57 1.79 15.92
N LYS A 227 -22.03 1.38 14.75
CA LYS A 227 -20.67 1.74 14.28
C LYS A 227 -19.61 1.48 15.34
N THR A 228 -19.73 0.36 16.06
CA THR A 228 -18.92 0.05 17.24
C THR A 228 -18.28 -1.32 17.07
N LEU A 229 -17.00 -1.39 17.31
CA LEU A 229 -16.19 -2.59 17.35
C LEU A 229 -16.03 -3.06 18.80
N MET A 230 -16.27 -4.34 19.07
CA MET A 230 -15.97 -4.98 20.35
C MET A 230 -14.75 -5.87 20.19
N GLN A 231 -13.84 -5.80 21.13
CA GLN A 231 -12.73 -6.75 21.27
C GLN A 231 -12.70 -7.29 22.70
N ALA A 232 -12.44 -8.59 22.86
CA ALA A 232 -12.34 -9.24 24.16
C ALA A 232 -11.17 -10.26 24.16
N GLY A 233 -10.34 -10.21 25.19
CA GLY A 233 -9.17 -11.09 25.33
C GLY A 233 -7.92 -10.32 25.74
N GLN A 234 -6.78 -10.72 25.20
CA GLN A 234 -5.52 -9.99 25.35
C GLN A 234 -5.46 -8.92 24.25
N ILE A 235 -5.74 -7.71 24.62
CA ILE A 235 -5.92 -6.56 23.71
C ILE A 235 -5.01 -5.40 24.12
N ASN A 236 -4.77 -4.52 23.16
CA ASN A 236 -4.17 -3.23 23.41
C ASN A 236 -5.29 -2.18 23.44
N ILE A 237 -5.31 -1.35 24.47
CA ILE A 237 -6.35 -0.32 24.58
C ILE A 237 -6.19 0.68 23.45
N SER A 238 -7.22 0.82 22.64
CA SER A 238 -7.30 1.85 21.61
C SER A 238 -7.96 3.09 22.19
N ASN A 239 -7.16 4.07 22.57
CA ASN A 239 -7.60 5.35 23.10
C ASN A 239 -6.74 6.47 22.53
N THR A 240 -7.33 7.61 22.21
CA THR A 240 -6.61 8.76 21.64
C THR A 240 -6.04 9.70 22.66
N LEU A 241 -6.47 9.60 23.92
CA LEU A 241 -6.13 10.54 24.98
C LEU A 241 -5.09 9.99 25.95
N PHE A 242 -5.06 8.66 26.15
CA PHE A 242 -4.13 8.00 27.05
C PHE A 242 -3.24 7.05 26.27
N SER A 243 -2.02 6.81 26.74
CA SER A 243 -1.18 5.77 26.16
C SER A 243 -1.82 4.40 26.32
N GLY A 244 -1.73 3.60 25.26
CA GLY A 244 -2.34 2.28 25.21
C GLY A 244 -1.60 1.30 26.13
N ALA A 245 -2.29 0.76 27.12
CA ALA A 245 -1.80 -0.37 27.90
C ALA A 245 -2.27 -1.69 27.28
N SER A 246 -1.45 -2.73 27.35
CA SER A 246 -1.88 -4.09 27.04
C SER A 246 -2.66 -4.66 28.21
N ILE A 247 -3.88 -5.13 27.94
CA ILE A 247 -4.78 -5.68 28.98
C ILE A 247 -5.33 -7.05 28.61
N SER A 248 -5.69 -7.82 29.61
CA SER A 248 -6.63 -8.93 29.50
C SER A 248 -8.00 -8.42 29.92
N GLY A 249 -8.89 -8.19 28.96
CA GLY A 249 -10.15 -7.49 29.20
C GLY A 249 -11.04 -7.38 27.99
N VAL A 250 -11.87 -6.36 27.97
CA VAL A 250 -12.81 -6.04 26.90
C VAL A 250 -12.74 -4.55 26.57
N GLN A 251 -12.91 -4.23 25.27
CA GLN A 251 -13.10 -2.87 24.83
C GLN A 251 -14.20 -2.76 23.80
N PHE A 252 -14.83 -1.59 23.78
CA PHE A 252 -15.76 -1.12 22.77
C PHE A 252 -15.21 0.17 22.21
N ILE A 253 -14.95 0.19 20.91
CA ILE A 253 -14.36 1.35 20.23
C ILE A 253 -15.13 1.64 18.95
N PRO A 254 -15.11 2.86 18.44
CA PRO A 254 -15.68 3.15 17.13
C PRO A 254 -15.05 2.32 16.03
N GLU A 255 -15.87 1.80 15.12
CA GLU A 255 -15.38 1.13 13.92
C GLU A 255 -14.78 2.15 12.95
N SER A 256 -13.46 2.11 12.77
CA SER A 256 -12.72 3.10 11.97
C SER A 256 -13.17 3.15 10.52
N SER A 257 -13.46 1.99 9.92
CA SER A 257 -13.93 1.89 8.54
C SER A 257 -15.30 2.53 8.34
N LEU A 258 -16.15 2.58 9.38
CA LEU A 258 -17.45 3.26 9.37
C LEU A 258 -17.39 4.70 9.88
N ALA A 259 -16.31 5.09 10.53
CA ALA A 259 -16.08 6.44 11.01
C ALA A 259 -15.44 7.36 9.96
N GLY A 260 -14.98 6.82 8.83
CA GLY A 260 -14.26 7.56 7.79
C GLY A 260 -12.83 7.92 8.15
N THR A 261 -12.29 7.33 9.20
CA THR A 261 -10.90 7.43 9.59
C THR A 261 -10.15 6.24 8.99
N SER A 262 -9.79 6.34 7.73
CA SER A 262 -8.92 5.35 7.10
C SER A 262 -7.46 5.72 7.35
N GLY A 263 -6.67 4.75 7.74
CA GLY A 263 -5.24 4.86 7.84
C GLY A 263 -4.75 4.54 9.23
N SER A 264 -4.25 3.40 9.36
CA SER A 264 -3.82 2.79 10.59
C SER A 264 -2.31 2.71 10.68
N GLY A 265 -1.60 2.88 9.58
CA GLY A 265 -0.15 2.82 9.54
C GLY A 265 0.50 4.20 9.63
N VAL A 266 1.67 4.24 10.23
CA VAL A 266 2.51 5.44 10.30
C VAL A 266 3.73 5.25 9.42
N THR A 267 4.25 6.37 8.89
CA THR A 267 5.48 6.36 8.10
C THR A 267 6.67 6.62 9.01
N VAL A 268 7.66 5.73 8.98
CA VAL A 268 8.92 5.86 9.71
C VAL A 268 10.05 6.09 8.71
N THR A 269 10.81 7.15 8.89
CA THR A 269 11.95 7.50 8.05
C THR A 269 13.25 7.49 8.83
N GLY A 270 14.33 7.15 8.20
CA GLY A 270 15.66 7.16 8.79
C GLY A 270 16.76 6.99 7.77
N MET A 271 17.95 6.75 8.23
CA MET A 271 19.13 6.51 7.41
C MET A 271 19.90 5.30 7.90
N ALA A 272 20.33 4.44 6.99
CA ALA A 272 21.20 3.31 7.24
C ALA A 272 22.57 3.55 6.59
N HIS A 273 23.63 3.13 7.28
CA HIS A 273 24.99 3.29 6.79
C HIS A 273 25.43 2.11 5.92
N SER A 274 25.07 0.90 6.33
CA SER A 274 25.44 -0.32 5.61
C SER A 274 24.30 -0.87 4.76
N ALA A 275 24.65 -1.54 3.68
CA ALA A 275 23.67 -2.33 2.93
C ALA A 275 23.17 -3.47 3.82
N GLN A 276 21.85 -3.67 3.90
CA GLN A 276 21.18 -4.66 4.77
C GLN A 276 21.24 -4.34 6.27
N ALA A 277 21.23 -3.07 6.63
CA ALA A 277 20.99 -2.68 8.02
C ALA A 277 19.60 -3.18 8.47
N ARG A 278 19.51 -3.66 9.70
CA ARG A 278 18.24 -4.08 10.29
C ARG A 278 17.60 -2.90 11.01
N VAL A 279 16.41 -2.55 10.58
CA VAL A 279 15.56 -1.58 11.28
C VAL A 279 14.57 -2.33 12.14
N GLU A 280 14.56 -2.04 13.42
CA GLU A 280 13.67 -2.61 14.43
C GLU A 280 12.88 -1.47 15.06
N ILE A 281 11.55 -1.55 15.00
CA ILE A 281 10.65 -0.56 15.57
C ILE A 281 9.97 -1.20 16.78
N LYS A 282 10.16 -0.57 17.95
CA LYS A 282 9.51 -0.98 19.19
C LYS A 282 8.49 0.04 19.63
N GLN A 283 7.46 -0.43 20.30
CA GLN A 283 6.51 0.39 21.01
C GLN A 283 6.18 -0.25 22.35
N ASN A 284 6.31 0.49 23.42
CA ASN A 284 6.16 -0.02 24.79
C ASN A 284 7.05 -1.26 25.04
N GLY A 285 8.32 -1.21 24.59
CA GLY A 285 9.30 -2.27 24.75
C GLY A 285 9.11 -3.49 23.84
N ARG A 286 8.07 -3.55 23.01
CA ARG A 286 7.75 -4.68 22.13
C ARG A 286 8.09 -4.37 20.69
N VAL A 287 8.72 -5.30 19.99
CA VAL A 287 8.99 -5.18 18.56
C VAL A 287 7.66 -5.31 17.79
N ILE A 288 7.26 -4.23 17.11
CA ILE A 288 6.05 -4.18 16.28
C ILE A 288 6.36 -4.37 14.81
N HIS A 289 7.55 -3.96 14.37
CA HIS A 289 8.01 -4.09 12.99
C HIS A 289 9.52 -4.32 12.96
N SER A 290 9.98 -5.16 12.05
CA SER A 290 11.40 -5.35 11.77
C SER A 290 11.59 -5.63 10.28
N THR A 291 12.59 -5.00 9.69
CA THR A 291 12.90 -5.16 8.27
C THR A 291 14.37 -4.91 8.01
N LEU A 292 14.84 -5.30 6.81
CA LEU A 292 16.17 -4.99 6.33
C LEU A 292 16.08 -3.87 5.30
N VAL A 293 16.97 -2.90 5.42
CA VAL A 293 17.01 -1.74 4.52
C VAL A 293 18.38 -1.64 3.83
N PRO A 294 18.43 -1.10 2.61
CA PRO A 294 19.70 -0.81 1.93
C PRO A 294 20.41 0.38 2.58
N ALA A 295 21.70 0.57 2.25
CA ALA A 295 22.43 1.77 2.63
C ALA A 295 21.77 3.04 2.08
N GLY A 296 21.73 4.07 2.90
CA GLY A 296 21.12 5.38 2.60
C GLY A 296 19.80 5.63 3.32
N PRO A 297 19.04 6.63 2.89
CA PRO A 297 17.75 6.95 3.49
C PRO A 297 16.72 5.86 3.21
N PHE A 298 15.95 5.51 4.23
CA PHE A 298 14.83 4.58 4.12
C PHE A 298 13.52 5.23 4.56
N THR A 299 12.43 4.72 4.01
CA THR A 299 11.07 5.07 4.40
C THR A 299 10.29 3.78 4.55
N LEU A 300 9.72 3.58 5.73
CA LEU A 300 8.85 2.44 6.05
C LEU A 300 7.43 2.98 6.19
N ASP A 301 6.62 2.71 5.19
CA ASP A 301 5.22 3.12 5.17
C ASP A 301 4.35 2.04 5.84
N ASP A 302 3.18 2.47 6.31
CA ASP A 302 2.15 1.60 6.87
C ASP A 302 2.62 0.74 8.07
N VAL A 303 3.52 1.26 8.90
CA VAL A 303 3.91 0.59 10.13
C VAL A 303 2.74 0.56 11.09
N GLN A 304 2.23 -0.63 11.37
CA GLN A 304 1.08 -0.82 12.26
C GLN A 304 1.49 -0.58 13.71
N VAL A 305 0.93 0.46 14.31
CA VAL A 305 1.22 0.84 15.70
C VAL A 305 0.25 0.18 16.68
N ILE A 306 0.74 -0.14 17.87
CA ILE A 306 -0.10 -0.66 18.96
C ILE A 306 -0.96 0.48 19.56
N SER A 307 -0.37 1.67 19.67
CA SER A 307 -1.01 2.86 20.24
C SER A 307 -0.65 4.10 19.42
N GLY A 308 -1.64 4.90 19.08
CA GLY A 308 -1.43 6.20 18.44
C GLY A 308 -0.95 7.30 19.38
N THR A 309 -0.74 7.00 20.66
CA THR A 309 -0.35 7.97 21.69
C THR A 309 0.99 7.65 22.37
N SER A 310 1.56 6.48 22.09
CA SER A 310 2.88 6.09 22.60
C SER A 310 3.95 6.34 21.54
N PRO A 311 5.16 6.77 21.94
CA PRO A 311 6.27 6.99 21.02
C PRO A 311 6.71 5.68 20.35
N LEU A 312 7.42 5.81 19.25
CA LEU A 312 8.09 4.70 18.58
C LEU A 312 9.58 4.78 18.81
N ASP A 313 10.17 3.70 19.28
CA ASP A 313 11.61 3.55 19.41
C ASP A 313 12.14 2.84 18.17
N VAL A 314 13.00 3.52 17.43
CA VAL A 314 13.59 3.02 16.19
C VAL A 314 15.06 2.71 16.46
N THR A 315 15.43 1.46 16.23
CA THR A 315 16.82 0.99 16.31
C THR A 315 17.27 0.54 14.92
N VAL A 316 18.33 1.13 14.42
CA VAL A 316 19.00 0.70 13.19
C VAL A 316 20.28 -0.02 13.59
N THR A 317 20.36 -1.31 13.32
CA THR A 317 21.53 -2.14 13.55
C THR A 317 22.26 -2.33 12.24
N GLU A 318 23.47 -1.83 12.15
CA GLU A 318 24.32 -1.92 10.97
C GLU A 318 24.96 -3.31 10.84
N THR A 319 25.58 -3.58 9.69
CA THR A 319 26.26 -4.86 9.43
C THR A 319 27.52 -5.06 10.30
N ASP A 320 28.12 -3.99 10.80
CA ASP A 320 29.24 -4.03 11.74
C ASP A 320 28.80 -4.24 13.20
N GLY A 321 27.47 -4.34 13.43
CA GLY A 321 26.88 -4.47 14.76
C GLY A 321 26.67 -3.14 15.48
N SER A 322 27.10 -2.02 14.91
CA SER A 322 26.83 -0.69 15.45
C SER A 322 25.33 -0.38 15.41
N GLN A 323 24.83 0.35 16.38
CA GLN A 323 23.41 0.66 16.50
C GLN A 323 23.19 2.17 16.60
N SER A 324 22.26 2.68 15.84
CA SER A 324 21.70 4.00 16.04
C SER A 324 20.28 3.87 16.59
N HIS A 325 19.96 4.70 17.56
CA HIS A 325 18.68 4.69 18.24
C HIS A 325 18.08 6.09 18.26
N TYR A 326 16.80 6.20 17.88
CA TYR A 326 16.05 7.45 17.96
C TYR A 326 14.59 7.17 18.24
N THR A 327 13.93 8.14 18.84
CA THR A 327 12.52 8.04 19.21
C THR A 327 11.70 8.98 18.33
N ILE A 328 10.56 8.51 17.86
CA ILE A 328 9.56 9.30 17.14
C ILE A 328 8.39 9.52 18.08
N ALA A 329 8.13 10.76 18.45
CA ALA A 329 6.98 11.10 19.28
C ALA A 329 5.67 10.75 18.55
N ALA A 330 4.73 10.12 19.25
CA ALA A 330 3.44 9.70 18.68
C ALA A 330 2.66 10.88 18.05
N ASP A 331 2.76 12.04 18.65
CA ASP A 331 2.08 13.25 18.16
C ASP A 331 2.68 13.77 16.84
N ALA A 332 3.96 13.45 16.53
CA ALA A 332 4.58 13.79 15.24
C ALA A 332 4.04 12.96 14.08
N LEU A 333 3.38 11.85 14.37
CA LEU A 333 2.82 10.92 13.39
C LEU A 333 1.38 11.30 12.97
N ARG A 334 0.79 12.32 13.61
CA ARG A 334 -0.57 12.76 13.30
C ARG A 334 -0.62 13.62 12.04
N GLY A 335 -1.65 13.40 11.23
CA GLY A 335 -1.87 14.20 10.01
C GLY A 335 -2.27 15.66 10.31
N ASN A 336 -2.01 16.54 9.35
CA ASN A 336 -2.31 18.00 9.45
C ASN A 336 -3.76 18.37 9.12
N THR A 337 -4.68 17.41 9.23
CA THR A 337 -6.10 17.64 8.87
C THR A 337 -7.02 17.37 10.05
N LEU A 338 -8.06 18.19 10.18
CA LEU A 338 -9.07 17.96 11.20
C LEU A 338 -9.87 16.70 10.84
N SER A 339 -9.48 15.58 11.46
CA SER A 339 -10.24 14.34 11.37
C SER A 339 -11.49 14.39 12.26
N ARG A 340 -12.51 13.58 11.94
CA ARG A 340 -13.62 13.39 12.87
C ARG A 340 -13.09 12.93 14.22
N PRO A 341 -13.64 13.46 15.34
CA PRO A 341 -13.29 12.94 16.64
C PRO A 341 -13.70 11.48 16.71
N GLN A 342 -12.87 10.67 17.33
CA GLN A 342 -13.26 9.31 17.64
C GLN A 342 -14.47 9.38 18.60
N GLY A 343 -15.49 8.59 18.33
CA GLY A 343 -16.65 8.48 19.21
C GLY A 343 -16.32 7.75 20.51
N LEU A 344 -17.35 7.33 21.23
CA LEU A 344 -17.24 6.70 22.54
C LEU A 344 -16.36 5.44 22.48
N ALA A 345 -15.27 5.44 23.25
CA ALA A 345 -14.40 4.31 23.49
C ALA A 345 -14.40 3.96 24.98
N ILE A 346 -14.61 2.70 25.29
CA ILE A 346 -14.62 2.16 26.66
C ILE A 346 -13.76 0.91 26.69
N ALA A 347 -12.87 0.82 27.69
CA ALA A 347 -12.10 -0.40 27.92
C ALA A 347 -12.02 -0.73 29.42
N MET A 348 -12.01 -2.03 29.75
CA MET A 348 -11.85 -2.52 31.10
C MET A 348 -11.08 -3.85 31.08
N GLY A 349 -10.15 -3.99 31.99
CA GLY A 349 -9.37 -5.21 32.10
C GLY A 349 -8.24 -5.12 33.12
N ARG A 350 -7.39 -6.14 33.13
CA ARG A 350 -6.18 -6.21 33.95
C ARG A 350 -4.96 -6.03 33.05
N THR A 351 -3.97 -5.24 33.46
CA THR A 351 -2.74 -5.08 32.70
C THR A 351 -2.04 -6.41 32.50
N ARG A 352 -1.47 -6.61 31.32
CA ARG A 352 -0.73 -7.83 30.96
C ARG A 352 0.73 -7.72 31.34
N ASP A 353 1.29 -6.51 31.16
CA ASP A 353 2.66 -6.26 31.50
C ASP A 353 2.81 -6.32 33.01
N LYS A 354 3.70 -7.17 33.45
CA LYS A 354 4.12 -7.23 34.84
C LYS A 354 5.13 -6.14 35.01
N GLY A 355 4.86 -5.22 35.92
CA GLY A 355 5.88 -4.29 36.37
C GLY A 355 7.00 -5.03 37.13
N ASP A 356 8.06 -4.34 37.42
CA ASP A 356 9.22 -4.90 38.19
C ASP A 356 8.79 -5.50 39.50
N ASN A 357 7.65 -5.03 40.03
CA ASN A 357 7.04 -5.54 41.27
C ASN A 357 5.92 -6.56 41.04
N ASP A 358 5.88 -7.26 39.93
CA ASP A 358 4.82 -8.22 39.54
C ASP A 358 3.39 -7.62 39.60
N ARG A 359 3.25 -6.30 39.60
CA ARG A 359 1.94 -5.61 39.65
C ARG A 359 1.21 -5.71 38.34
N GLN A 360 -0.06 -6.08 38.42
CA GLN A 360 -0.98 -6.11 37.29
C GLN A 360 -2.31 -5.50 37.71
N PRO A 361 -2.44 -4.18 37.77
CA PRO A 361 -3.66 -3.52 38.24
C PRO A 361 -4.84 -3.74 37.29
N TRP A 362 -6.05 -3.78 37.87
CA TRP A 362 -7.27 -3.61 37.11
C TRP A 362 -7.42 -2.14 36.71
N LEU A 363 -7.86 -1.94 35.49
CA LEU A 363 -8.12 -0.59 34.98
C LEU A 363 -9.44 -0.51 34.24
N ALA A 364 -10.00 0.68 34.19
CA ALA A 364 -11.09 1.06 33.31
C ALA A 364 -10.79 2.43 32.69
N THR A 365 -11.11 2.60 31.43
CA THR A 365 -10.97 3.86 30.72
C THR A 365 -12.19 4.14 29.88
N VAL A 366 -12.56 5.41 29.78
CA VAL A 366 -13.61 5.94 28.91
C VAL A 366 -13.11 7.20 28.24
N SER A 367 -13.38 7.33 26.96
CA SER A 367 -13.15 8.57 26.22
C SER A 367 -14.23 8.76 25.17
N ASP A 368 -14.53 10.01 24.88
CA ASP A 368 -15.47 10.40 23.82
C ASP A 368 -15.00 11.66 23.14
N GLY A 369 -15.45 11.87 21.91
CA GLY A 369 -15.12 13.04 21.14
C GLY A 369 -16.35 13.64 20.45
N TRP A 370 -16.47 14.95 20.50
CA TRP A 370 -17.60 15.71 20.01
C TRP A 370 -17.17 16.72 18.95
N HIS A 371 -17.93 16.75 17.87
CA HIS A 371 -17.82 17.76 16.84
C HIS A 371 -18.63 18.99 17.25
N LEU A 372 -17.98 19.97 17.90
CA LEU A 372 -18.64 21.14 18.42
C LEU A 372 -19.03 22.14 17.31
N LYS A 373 -18.14 22.31 16.33
CA LYS A 373 -18.32 23.17 15.15
C LYS A 373 -17.57 22.55 13.96
N PRO A 374 -17.88 22.91 12.71
CA PRO A 374 -17.20 22.40 11.53
C PRO A 374 -15.67 22.56 11.56
N TRP A 375 -15.16 23.46 12.38
CA TRP A 375 -13.74 23.77 12.53
C TRP A 375 -13.19 23.43 13.92
N MET A 376 -13.98 22.76 14.81
CA MET A 376 -13.56 22.52 16.20
C MET A 376 -14.10 21.19 16.74
N ASN A 377 -13.20 20.33 17.22
CA ASN A 377 -13.52 19.12 17.95
C ASN A 377 -13.03 19.21 19.38
N LEU A 378 -13.77 18.60 20.29
CA LEU A 378 -13.40 18.42 21.69
C LEU A 378 -13.42 16.93 21.99
N SER A 379 -12.38 16.43 22.65
CA SER A 379 -12.35 15.07 23.19
C SER A 379 -12.03 15.13 24.68
N ALA A 380 -12.64 14.26 25.46
CA ALA A 380 -12.37 14.14 26.87
C ALA A 380 -12.40 12.67 27.30
N GLY A 381 -11.65 12.34 28.34
CA GLY A 381 -11.57 10.99 28.85
C GLY A 381 -11.07 10.90 30.28
N ALA A 382 -11.35 9.75 30.88
CA ALA A 382 -10.90 9.38 32.21
C ALA A 382 -10.37 7.95 32.19
N MET A 383 -9.33 7.72 32.99
CA MET A 383 -8.77 6.40 33.25
C MET A 383 -8.65 6.23 34.75
N THR A 384 -9.05 5.08 35.28
CA THR A 384 -8.87 4.71 36.67
C THR A 384 -8.27 3.30 36.74
N ALA A 385 -7.32 3.12 37.60
CA ALA A 385 -6.73 1.83 37.94
C ALA A 385 -6.46 1.74 39.44
N GLN A 386 -6.04 0.57 39.93
CA GLN A 386 -5.65 0.44 41.34
C GLN A 386 -4.53 1.42 41.66
N GLN A 387 -4.81 2.40 42.53
CA GLN A 387 -3.88 3.44 42.98
C GLN A 387 -3.46 4.47 41.89
N TYR A 388 -4.10 4.46 40.73
CA TYR A 388 -3.84 5.40 39.63
C TYR A 388 -5.14 5.99 39.08
N ASN A 389 -5.14 7.30 38.83
CA ASN A 389 -6.23 7.98 38.16
C ASN A 389 -5.68 9.02 37.16
N ALA A 390 -6.30 9.14 36.02
CA ALA A 390 -5.93 10.14 35.03
C ALA A 390 -7.16 10.74 34.36
N LEU A 391 -7.06 12.03 34.01
CA LEU A 391 -8.03 12.77 33.21
C LEU A 391 -7.30 13.38 32.03
N ALA A 392 -7.96 13.41 30.89
CA ALA A 392 -7.42 14.00 29.68
C ALA A 392 -8.49 14.77 28.91
N THR A 393 -8.09 15.84 28.25
CA THR A 393 -8.92 16.60 27.32
C THR A 393 -8.05 17.05 26.15
N GLN A 394 -8.65 17.07 24.95
CA GLN A 394 -8.01 17.53 23.72
C GLN A 394 -8.96 18.44 22.96
N LEU A 395 -8.45 19.56 22.52
CA LEU A 395 -9.14 20.51 21.65
C LEU A 395 -8.40 20.56 20.31
N ASP A 396 -9.10 20.26 19.23
CA ASP A 396 -8.60 20.34 17.86
C ASP A 396 -9.33 21.48 17.14
N VAL A 397 -8.59 22.37 16.52
CA VAL A 397 -9.11 23.57 15.87
C VAL A 397 -8.49 23.71 14.48
N GLN A 398 -9.33 23.78 13.47
CA GLN A 398 -8.95 24.20 12.13
C GLN A 398 -9.16 25.71 11.98
N ALA A 399 -8.17 26.50 12.38
CA ALA A 399 -8.28 27.94 12.46
C ALA A 399 -8.47 28.61 11.09
N LEU A 400 -7.84 28.07 10.06
CA LEU A 400 -7.91 28.47 8.65
C LEU A 400 -7.81 27.24 7.75
N PRO A 401 -8.24 27.29 6.48
CA PRO A 401 -7.93 26.23 5.53
C PRO A 401 -6.43 25.91 5.53
N GLY A 402 -6.09 24.65 5.76
CA GLY A 402 -4.71 24.18 5.85
C GLY A 402 -3.98 24.46 7.17
N LEU A 403 -4.55 25.19 8.12
CA LEU A 403 -3.97 25.45 9.45
C LEU A 403 -4.75 24.71 10.53
N MET A 404 -4.12 23.72 11.14
CA MET A 404 -4.66 22.98 12.27
C MET A 404 -3.85 23.23 13.54
N ALA A 405 -4.51 23.37 14.66
CA ALA A 405 -3.91 23.42 15.98
C ALA A 405 -4.61 22.43 16.91
N SER A 406 -3.84 21.76 17.74
CA SER A 406 -4.33 20.80 18.74
C SER A 406 -3.68 21.08 20.08
N ALA A 407 -4.46 21.07 21.15
CA ALA A 407 -3.99 21.19 22.52
C ALA A 407 -4.53 20.01 23.32
N THR A 408 -3.63 19.23 23.92
CA THR A 408 -3.96 18.09 24.79
C THR A 408 -3.45 18.38 26.21
N LEU A 409 -4.33 18.28 27.17
CA LEU A 409 -4.01 18.36 28.61
C LEU A 409 -4.29 17.01 29.23
N ARG A 410 -3.31 16.48 29.97
CA ARG A 410 -3.46 15.25 30.76
C ARG A 410 -3.05 15.54 32.18
N ALA A 411 -3.77 15.00 33.14
CA ALA A 411 -3.41 15.06 34.56
C ALA A 411 -3.48 13.65 35.12
N SER A 412 -2.50 13.29 35.94
CA SER A 412 -2.45 11.98 36.57
C SER A 412 -2.12 12.08 38.06
N GLN A 413 -2.60 11.10 38.80
CA GLN A 413 -2.27 10.88 40.19
C GLN A 413 -1.96 9.39 40.37
N ASP A 414 -0.75 9.10 40.81
CA ASP A 414 -0.29 7.78 41.24
C ASP A 414 -0.14 7.79 42.75
N SER A 415 -1.05 7.08 43.45
CA SER A 415 -1.01 6.99 44.91
C SER A 415 0.00 5.96 45.44
N TYR A 416 0.60 5.15 44.58
CA TYR A 416 1.65 4.20 44.93
C TYR A 416 2.99 4.90 45.11
N GLY A 417 3.39 5.70 44.12
CA GLY A 417 4.61 6.49 44.16
C GLY A 417 4.43 7.89 44.76
N ASP A 418 3.20 8.24 45.25
CA ASP A 418 2.79 9.59 45.69
C ASP A 418 3.09 10.69 44.64
N ASN A 419 2.97 10.33 43.37
CA ASN A 419 3.21 11.24 42.25
C ASN A 419 1.92 11.90 41.78
N LYS A 420 1.98 13.22 41.52
CA LYS A 420 0.89 13.99 40.94
C LYS A 420 1.47 14.95 39.92
N GLY A 421 0.86 14.94 38.71
CA GLY A 421 1.37 15.82 37.68
C GLY A 421 0.44 16.01 36.51
N HIS A 422 0.94 16.76 35.56
CA HIS A 422 0.24 17.02 34.32
C HIS A 422 1.20 17.03 33.14
N SER A 423 0.68 16.71 31.95
CA SER A 423 1.36 16.94 30.66
C SER A 423 0.53 17.84 29.78
N THR A 424 1.21 18.67 29.04
CA THR A 424 0.60 19.57 28.04
C THR A 424 1.28 19.34 26.70
N THR A 425 0.50 18.96 25.71
CA THR A 425 0.96 18.81 24.32
C THR A 425 0.27 19.85 23.45
N LEU A 426 1.06 20.58 22.67
CA LEU A 426 0.60 21.52 21.66
C LEU A 426 1.12 21.09 20.29
N ASN A 427 0.22 20.96 19.33
CA ASN A 427 0.56 20.63 17.94
C ASN A 427 0.01 21.70 17.02
N ILE A 428 0.82 22.10 16.04
CA ILE A 428 0.43 23.03 14.98
C ILE A 428 0.88 22.43 13.65
N GLY A 429 -0.06 22.28 12.71
CA GLY A 429 0.21 21.87 11.35
C GLY A 429 -0.30 22.89 10.36
N TYR A 430 0.51 23.21 9.37
CA TYR A 430 0.15 24.11 8.29
C TYR A 430 0.52 23.51 6.94
N SER A 431 -0.43 23.49 6.05
CA SER A 431 -0.22 23.09 4.65
C SER A 431 -0.73 24.21 3.76
N ALA A 432 0.18 25.03 3.24
CA ALA A 432 -0.16 26.01 2.23
C ALA A 432 -0.42 25.32 0.90
N ALA A 433 -1.41 25.82 0.16
CA ALA A 433 -1.79 25.29 -1.12
C ALA A 433 -0.55 24.91 -1.97
N ASN A 434 -0.35 23.62 -2.12
CA ASN A 434 0.50 22.90 -3.05
C ASN A 434 1.99 22.75 -2.76
N ASN A 435 2.67 23.57 -1.94
CA ASN A 435 4.13 23.54 -1.96
C ASN A 435 4.82 23.56 -0.60
N LEU A 436 4.17 23.99 0.45
CA LEU A 436 4.79 24.18 1.76
C LEU A 436 3.97 23.46 2.82
N SER A 437 4.60 22.56 3.57
CA SER A 437 4.04 22.01 4.80
C SER A 437 4.97 22.32 5.97
N PHE A 438 4.35 22.60 7.10
CA PHE A 438 5.02 22.84 8.36
C PHE A 438 4.26 22.13 9.47
N SER A 439 4.99 21.49 10.38
CA SER A 439 4.42 20.93 11.60
C SER A 439 5.35 21.21 12.78
N ALA A 440 4.76 21.49 13.92
CA ALA A 440 5.48 21.63 15.17
C ALA A 440 4.68 20.94 16.29
N SER A 441 5.40 20.23 17.15
CA SER A 441 4.85 19.60 18.35
C SER A 441 5.70 19.98 19.55
N ALA A 442 5.05 20.27 20.68
CA ALA A 442 5.70 20.55 21.93
C ALA A 442 4.93 19.88 23.07
N THR A 443 5.58 18.95 23.75
CA THR A 443 5.05 18.30 24.95
C THR A 443 5.90 18.68 26.13
N ARG A 444 5.28 19.10 27.22
CA ARG A 444 5.92 19.39 28.49
C ARG A 444 5.29 18.56 29.59
N TYR A 445 6.12 17.96 30.37
CA TYR A 445 5.73 17.15 31.52
C TYR A 445 6.08 17.90 32.83
N SER A 446 5.19 17.89 33.80
CA SER A 446 5.52 18.29 35.17
C SER A 446 6.23 17.15 35.91
N GLU A 447 7.01 17.45 36.91
CA GLU A 447 7.88 16.51 37.63
C GLU A 447 7.15 15.25 38.14
N GLY A 448 5.94 15.34 38.59
CA GLY A 448 5.18 14.18 39.08
C GLY A 448 4.24 13.54 38.11
N TYR A 449 4.26 13.89 36.81
CA TYR A 449 3.41 13.26 35.81
C TYR A 449 3.90 11.83 35.51
N ARG A 450 2.97 10.88 35.52
CA ARG A 450 3.20 9.47 35.13
C ARG A 450 2.04 8.99 34.28
N GLU A 451 2.33 8.19 33.30
CA GLU A 451 1.33 7.36 32.64
C GLU A 451 1.13 6.06 33.41
N LEU A 452 0.08 5.30 33.14
CA LEU A 452 -0.16 4.05 33.87
C LEU A 452 1.00 3.06 33.68
N THR A 453 1.54 2.97 32.48
CA THR A 453 2.67 2.11 32.15
C THR A 453 3.93 2.49 32.91
N ASP A 454 4.17 3.79 33.09
CA ASP A 454 5.34 4.33 33.81
C ASP A 454 5.31 3.97 35.29
N THR A 455 4.10 3.81 35.87
CA THR A 455 3.95 3.41 37.28
C THR A 455 4.26 1.93 37.53
N LEU A 456 4.45 1.14 36.46
CA LEU A 456 4.81 -0.26 36.54
C LEU A 456 6.30 -0.51 36.39
N ASP A 457 7.07 0.51 36.00
CA ASP A 457 8.52 0.47 35.84
C ASP A 457 9.19 1.24 36.98
N ASP A 458 9.97 0.54 37.82
CA ASP A 458 10.65 1.15 38.97
C ASP A 458 11.85 2.02 38.55
N ASP A 459 12.44 1.74 37.36
CA ASP A 459 13.55 2.47 36.78
C ASP A 459 13.11 3.55 35.77
N PHE A 460 11.81 3.87 35.74
CA PHE A 460 11.26 4.86 34.80
C PHE A 460 11.94 6.21 34.95
N SER A 461 12.58 6.65 33.87
CA SER A 461 13.12 8.00 33.79
C SER A 461 12.23 8.90 32.94
N GLN A 462 11.84 9.99 33.57
CA GLN A 462 10.92 10.96 32.98
C GLN A 462 11.62 11.86 31.96
N TYR A 463 10.91 12.17 30.86
CA TYR A 463 11.22 13.34 30.06
C TYR A 463 10.70 14.61 30.73
N ALA A 464 11.44 15.71 30.67
CA ALA A 464 10.95 17.04 31.03
C ALA A 464 10.15 17.65 29.89
N GLY A 465 10.47 17.30 28.64
CA GLY A 465 9.74 17.74 27.47
C GLY A 465 10.26 17.15 26.17
N GLN A 466 9.38 17.10 25.18
CA GLN A 466 9.67 16.65 23.81
C GLN A 466 9.22 17.73 22.83
N TYR A 467 10.07 18.04 21.87
CA TYR A 467 9.83 19.11 20.90
C TYR A 467 10.19 18.62 19.50
N SER A 468 9.34 18.86 18.54
CA SER A 468 9.66 18.56 17.15
C SER A 468 9.17 19.66 16.22
N VAL A 469 9.93 19.88 15.16
CA VAL A 469 9.56 20.80 14.06
C VAL A 469 9.94 20.13 12.76
N ASN A 470 8.99 20.05 11.83
CA ASN A 470 9.22 19.53 10.51
C ASN A 470 8.69 20.53 9.49
N THR A 471 9.45 20.73 8.42
CA THR A 471 8.99 21.53 7.28
C THR A 471 9.39 20.87 5.99
N SER A 472 8.52 20.92 5.01
CA SER A 472 8.84 20.53 3.65
C SER A 472 8.35 21.59 2.66
N TRP A 473 9.16 21.84 1.65
CA TRP A 473 8.86 22.78 0.59
C TRP A 473 9.24 22.20 -0.75
N SER A 474 8.32 22.22 -1.69
CA SER A 474 8.53 21.74 -3.05
C SER A 474 8.41 22.88 -4.04
N HIS A 475 9.40 22.98 -4.94
CA HIS A 475 9.42 23.99 -5.97
C HIS A 475 9.75 23.34 -7.33
N PRO A 476 8.99 23.61 -8.41
CA PRO A 476 9.18 22.95 -9.70
C PRO A 476 10.60 23.07 -10.26
N TRP A 477 11.26 24.19 -9.99
CA TRP A 477 12.61 24.49 -10.47
C TRP A 477 13.71 24.03 -9.55
N LEU A 478 13.52 24.16 -8.23
CA LEU A 478 14.55 23.91 -7.22
C LEU A 478 14.49 22.50 -6.64
N GLY A 479 13.39 21.77 -6.85
CA GLY A 479 13.16 20.47 -6.24
C GLY A 479 12.47 20.55 -4.88
N SER A 480 12.49 19.45 -4.14
CA SER A 480 11.85 19.32 -2.83
C SER A 480 12.90 19.40 -1.73
N PHE A 481 12.60 20.14 -0.70
CA PHE A 481 13.40 20.31 0.51
C PHE A 481 12.61 19.81 1.70
N SER A 482 13.26 19.12 2.63
CA SER A 482 12.70 18.87 3.95
C SER A 482 13.72 19.13 5.02
N LEU A 483 13.24 19.59 6.17
CA LEU A 483 14.03 19.82 7.38
C LEU A 483 13.23 19.37 8.57
N GLY A 484 13.80 18.47 9.39
CA GLY A 484 13.25 18.00 10.63
C GLY A 484 14.21 18.28 11.78
N TYR A 485 13.65 18.64 12.92
CA TYR A 485 14.36 18.79 14.19
C TYR A 485 13.53 18.18 15.29
N SER A 486 14.13 17.35 16.14
CA SER A 486 13.52 16.88 17.38
C SER A 486 14.50 17.04 18.55
N LEU A 487 13.94 17.30 19.71
CA LEU A 487 14.63 17.46 20.97
C LEU A 487 13.83 16.76 22.06
N ASP A 488 14.40 15.73 22.64
CA ASP A 488 13.90 15.08 23.84
C ASP A 488 14.77 15.50 25.02
N LYS A 489 14.14 16.13 26.02
CA LYS A 489 14.81 16.56 27.25
C LYS A 489 14.54 15.58 28.37
N GLY A 490 15.58 14.96 28.93
CA GLY A 490 15.51 14.23 30.19
C GLY A 490 15.21 15.14 31.37
N ALA A 491 14.52 14.64 32.39
CA ALA A 491 14.29 15.39 33.63
C ALA A 491 15.57 15.70 34.40
N ASP A 492 16.54 14.81 34.33
CA ASP A 492 17.82 14.92 35.04
C ASP A 492 18.95 15.52 34.18
N GLY A 493 18.67 15.92 32.92
CA GLY A 493 19.64 16.51 32.02
C GLY A 493 20.61 15.55 31.35
N ASP A 494 20.74 14.33 31.84
CA ASP A 494 21.69 13.33 31.36
C ASP A 494 21.23 12.55 30.13
N ARG A 495 19.97 12.75 29.70
CA ARG A 495 19.35 12.03 28.58
C ARG A 495 18.80 12.94 27.49
N ASP A 496 19.38 14.10 27.29
CA ASP A 496 19.00 15.01 26.22
C ASP A 496 19.40 14.38 24.88
N SER A 497 18.42 14.13 24.03
CA SER A 497 18.62 13.66 22.64
C SER A 497 18.20 14.73 21.65
N ARG A 498 19.02 14.99 20.65
CA ARG A 498 18.73 15.93 19.57
C ARG A 498 18.94 15.23 18.24
N TYR A 499 17.93 15.29 17.42
CA TYR A 499 17.94 14.72 16.09
C TYR A 499 17.63 15.81 15.07
N VAL A 500 18.49 15.94 14.08
CA VAL A 500 18.29 16.87 12.94
C VAL A 500 18.40 16.09 11.66
N ASN A 501 17.49 16.30 10.75
CA ASN A 501 17.57 15.76 9.40
C ASN A 501 17.23 16.82 8.36
N ALA A 502 17.95 16.81 7.26
CA ALA A 502 17.67 17.66 6.12
C ALA A 502 17.77 16.85 4.84
N SER A 503 16.84 17.05 3.93
CA SER A 503 16.90 16.43 2.62
C SER A 503 16.61 17.44 1.52
N TRP A 504 17.24 17.20 0.39
CA TRP A 504 16.95 17.86 -0.87
C TRP A 504 16.92 16.84 -1.99
N GLY A 505 15.91 16.93 -2.85
CA GLY A 505 15.79 16.05 -4.00
C GLY A 505 15.25 16.78 -5.21
N LYS A 506 15.79 16.45 -6.38
CA LYS A 506 15.30 16.98 -7.66
C LYS A 506 15.40 15.93 -8.74
N THR A 507 14.27 15.72 -9.43
CA THR A 507 14.22 14.93 -10.64
C THR A 507 14.42 15.84 -11.85
N PHE A 508 15.48 15.55 -12.62
CA PHE A 508 15.74 16.10 -13.92
C PHE A 508 15.21 15.15 -14.99
N ARG A 509 15.19 15.59 -16.24
CA ARG A 509 14.73 14.74 -17.35
C ARG A 509 15.52 13.43 -17.50
N TRP A 510 16.79 13.40 -17.08
CA TRP A 510 17.73 12.30 -17.30
C TRP A 510 18.27 11.68 -16.00
N ALA A 511 18.07 12.30 -14.86
CA ALA A 511 18.54 11.80 -13.57
C ALA A 511 17.72 12.36 -12.41
N THR A 512 17.76 11.65 -11.29
CA THR A 512 17.32 12.17 -9.98
C THR A 512 18.54 12.36 -9.11
N VAL A 513 18.63 13.53 -8.47
CA VAL A 513 19.68 13.85 -7.50
C VAL A 513 19.04 14.01 -6.14
N SER A 514 19.62 13.39 -5.12
CA SER A 514 19.20 13.56 -3.73
C SER A 514 20.40 13.78 -2.82
N VAL A 515 20.19 14.61 -1.82
CA VAL A 515 21.13 14.90 -0.73
C VAL A 515 20.37 14.75 0.56
N ASN A 516 20.85 13.90 1.45
CA ASN A 516 20.25 13.68 2.75
C ASN A 516 21.34 13.84 3.81
N TRP A 517 21.03 14.58 4.84
CA TRP A 517 21.91 14.82 5.96
C TRP A 517 21.15 14.57 7.25
N GLN A 518 21.81 13.90 8.18
CA GLN A 518 21.27 13.57 9.49
C GLN A 518 22.36 13.80 10.53
N ASN A 519 21.97 14.37 11.67
CA ASN A 519 22.84 14.51 12.82
C ASN A 519 22.09 14.08 14.08
N LEU A 520 22.70 13.18 14.85
CA LEU A 520 22.22 12.75 16.15
C LEU A 520 23.20 13.25 17.21
N LEU A 521 22.78 14.24 17.97
CA LEU A 521 23.54 14.86 19.05
C LEU A 521 23.08 14.29 20.39
N ASN A 522 24.02 13.85 21.22
CA ASN A 522 23.78 13.28 22.54
C ASN A 522 22.83 12.06 22.52
N PRO A 523 23.25 10.91 21.98
CA PRO A 523 22.54 9.68 22.19
C PRO A 523 22.51 9.37 23.71
N ALA A 524 21.35 8.86 24.17
CA ALA A 524 21.17 8.49 25.57
C ALA A 524 22.35 7.58 26.03
N HIS A 525 23.01 7.96 27.09
CA HIS A 525 24.16 7.25 27.62
C HIS A 525 23.68 5.95 28.24
N ASP A 526 23.98 4.81 27.64
CA ASP A 526 23.85 3.52 28.31
C ASP A 526 25.19 3.19 28.98
N ASP A 527 25.21 3.27 30.31
CA ASP A 527 26.41 3.07 31.15
C ASP A 527 27.03 1.67 31.02
N ASN A 528 26.39 0.75 30.32
CA ASN A 528 26.83 -0.65 30.23
C ASN A 528 27.61 -1.02 28.96
N HIS A 529 27.74 -0.15 27.97
CA HIS A 529 28.50 -0.43 26.77
C HIS A 529 29.61 0.60 26.54
N ARG A 530 30.82 0.11 26.58
CA ARG A 530 32.11 0.82 26.50
C ARG A 530 32.47 1.33 25.10
N ASP A 531 31.55 1.76 24.28
CA ASP A 531 31.90 2.41 23.03
C ASP A 531 31.20 3.75 22.92
N ASN A 532 31.95 4.80 23.27
CA ASN A 532 31.65 6.19 22.91
C ASN A 532 31.72 6.38 21.39
N GLN A 533 30.89 5.68 20.62
CA GLN A 533 30.69 6.01 19.23
C GLN A 533 29.63 7.09 19.17
N ASN A 534 30.08 8.33 19.15
CA ASN A 534 29.25 9.44 18.68
C ASN A 534 28.78 9.09 17.28
N TYR A 535 27.54 8.70 17.13
CA TYR A 535 26.91 8.57 15.82
C TYR A 535 26.65 9.98 15.27
N GLY A 536 27.72 10.60 14.81
CA GLY A 536 27.79 11.96 14.38
C GLY A 536 26.99 12.28 13.14
N ASP A 537 27.58 13.10 12.32
CA ASP A 537 26.99 13.52 11.06
C ASP A 537 26.96 12.38 10.04
N MET A 538 25.79 12.14 9.46
CA MET A 538 25.65 11.29 8.28
C MET A 538 25.22 12.13 7.07
N LEU A 539 25.98 12.05 5.99
CA LEU A 539 25.67 12.69 4.72
C LEU A 539 25.56 11.64 3.62
N TYR A 540 24.48 11.64 2.89
CA TYR A 540 24.24 10.77 1.74
C TYR A 540 23.89 11.59 0.51
N VAL A 541 24.71 11.48 -0.52
CA VAL A 541 24.50 12.13 -1.83
C VAL A 541 24.33 11.06 -2.89
N ASN A 542 23.27 11.12 -3.65
CA ASN A 542 22.95 10.12 -4.67
C ASN A 542 22.56 10.78 -5.99
N VAL A 543 23.06 10.22 -7.07
CA VAL A 543 22.67 10.56 -8.45
C VAL A 543 22.20 9.28 -9.13
N SER A 544 20.93 9.22 -9.49
CA SER A 544 20.30 8.05 -10.08
C SER A 544 19.83 8.33 -11.50
N VAL A 545 20.24 7.47 -12.43
CA VAL A 545 19.92 7.57 -13.87
C VAL A 545 19.07 6.37 -14.27
N PRO A 546 17.83 6.58 -14.74
CA PRO A 546 16.99 5.51 -15.26
C PRO A 546 17.48 5.07 -16.66
N LEU A 547 17.55 3.75 -16.89
CA LEU A 547 17.94 3.12 -18.15
C LEU A 547 16.91 2.04 -18.53
N GLY A 548 15.76 2.49 -19.02
CA GLY A 548 14.62 1.59 -19.25
C GLY A 548 14.09 1.00 -17.93
N SER A 549 14.01 -0.33 -17.83
CA SER A 549 13.64 -1.04 -16.59
C SER A 549 14.76 -1.10 -15.56
N GLN A 550 15.95 -0.61 -15.90
CA GLN A 550 17.12 -0.60 -15.03
C GLN A 550 17.40 0.80 -14.51
N ARG A 551 18.16 0.90 -13.42
CA ARG A 551 18.60 2.15 -12.82
C ARG A 551 20.04 2.02 -12.36
N ILE A 552 20.88 2.97 -12.73
CA ILE A 552 22.23 3.09 -12.20
C ILE A 552 22.25 4.28 -11.25
N SER A 553 22.75 4.07 -10.04
CA SER A 553 22.94 5.10 -9.04
C SER A 553 24.39 5.18 -8.64
N ALA A 554 24.94 6.39 -8.62
CA ALA A 554 26.23 6.69 -8.02
C ALA A 554 25.97 7.45 -6.72
N TYR A 555 26.57 7.00 -5.63
CA TYR A 555 26.37 7.65 -4.33
C TYR A 555 27.66 7.77 -3.54
N THR A 556 27.64 8.73 -2.65
CA THR A 556 28.65 8.93 -1.61
C THR A 556 27.93 9.02 -0.30
N HIS A 557 28.36 8.29 0.68
CA HIS A 557 27.94 8.49 2.06
C HIS A 557 29.13 8.73 2.97
N GLN A 558 28.96 9.61 3.90
CA GLN A 558 29.92 9.95 4.90
C GLN A 558 29.25 9.82 6.27
N ARG A 559 29.94 9.16 7.16
CA ARG A 559 29.61 9.08 8.60
C ARG A 559 30.87 9.47 9.35
N ASP A 560 30.80 10.56 10.07
CA ASP A 560 31.97 11.15 10.75
C ASP A 560 33.16 11.30 9.78
N ASP A 561 34.29 10.63 10.05
CA ASP A 561 35.48 10.65 9.21
C ASP A 561 35.49 9.55 8.13
N GLU A 562 34.55 8.61 8.14
CA GLU A 562 34.47 7.51 7.19
C GLU A 562 33.69 7.93 5.94
N THR A 563 34.31 7.77 4.78
CA THR A 563 33.68 8.11 3.50
C THR A 563 33.66 6.89 2.58
N ARG A 564 32.47 6.48 2.15
CA ARG A 564 32.27 5.42 1.17
C ARG A 564 31.67 5.98 -0.12
N ASN A 565 32.19 5.51 -1.24
CA ASN A 565 31.68 5.83 -2.57
C ASN A 565 31.17 4.56 -3.23
N GLY A 566 29.96 4.57 -3.73
CA GLY A 566 29.32 3.41 -4.28
C GLY A 566 28.66 3.61 -5.64
N LEU A 567 28.51 2.50 -6.33
CA LEU A 567 27.66 2.34 -7.50
C LEU A 567 26.65 1.26 -7.24
N ASN A 568 25.41 1.51 -7.60
CA ASN A 568 24.33 0.53 -7.51
C ASN A 568 23.67 0.39 -8.88
N LEU A 569 23.47 -0.85 -9.29
CA LEU A 569 22.64 -1.23 -10.43
C LEU A 569 21.44 -1.97 -9.90
N SER A 570 20.25 -1.47 -10.21
CA SER A 570 18.99 -2.10 -9.76
C SER A 570 17.95 -2.06 -10.86
N GLY A 571 16.97 -2.94 -10.79
CA GLY A 571 15.88 -2.99 -11.76
C GLY A 571 15.08 -4.26 -11.69
N ASP A 572 14.13 -4.39 -12.61
CA ASP A 572 13.26 -5.54 -12.69
C ASP A 572 13.90 -6.62 -13.57
N LEU A 573 14.02 -7.85 -13.02
CA LEU A 573 14.32 -9.07 -13.79
C LEU A 573 13.06 -9.61 -14.48
N SER A 574 11.91 -9.40 -13.82
CA SER A 574 10.58 -9.72 -14.33
C SER A 574 9.57 -8.80 -13.66
N ARG A 575 8.29 -8.85 -14.05
CA ARG A 575 7.20 -8.07 -13.41
C ARG A 575 7.16 -8.24 -11.88
N ASN A 576 7.59 -9.40 -11.38
CA ASN A 576 7.47 -9.80 -9.98
C ASN A 576 8.82 -9.98 -9.28
N THR A 577 9.93 -9.65 -9.92
CA THR A 577 11.27 -9.89 -9.37
C THR A 577 12.15 -8.66 -9.60
N TYR A 578 12.57 -8.06 -8.49
CA TYR A 578 13.47 -6.92 -8.44
C TYR A 578 14.85 -7.36 -7.94
N TYR A 579 15.91 -6.80 -8.52
CA TYR A 579 17.28 -7.03 -8.04
C TYR A 579 18.01 -5.72 -7.78
N SER A 580 19.02 -5.78 -6.92
CA SER A 580 19.97 -4.70 -6.67
C SER A 580 21.35 -5.28 -6.46
N VAL A 581 22.36 -4.69 -7.10
CA VAL A 581 23.77 -5.04 -6.93
C VAL A 581 24.54 -3.74 -6.69
N SER A 582 25.29 -3.67 -5.62
CA SER A 582 26.13 -2.53 -5.29
C SER A 582 27.58 -2.92 -5.08
N VAL A 583 28.45 -1.99 -5.43
CA VAL A 583 29.86 -2.01 -5.10
C VAL A 583 30.22 -0.69 -4.44
N GLU A 584 30.91 -0.76 -3.33
CA GLU A 584 31.35 0.39 -2.56
C GLU A 584 32.85 0.33 -2.32
N ARG A 585 33.46 1.47 -2.17
CA ARG A 585 34.83 1.61 -1.75
C ARG A 585 34.92 2.55 -0.56
N ASP A 586 35.43 2.02 0.52
CA ASP A 586 35.85 2.78 1.67
C ASP A 586 37.14 3.51 1.32
N LYS A 587 37.18 4.81 1.58
CA LYS A 587 38.30 5.66 1.20
C LYS A 587 39.43 5.60 2.24
N GLU A 588 39.07 5.51 3.49
CA GLU A 588 39.99 5.49 4.63
C GLU A 588 40.73 4.14 4.73
N GLU A 589 39.98 3.05 4.68
CA GLU A 589 40.53 1.69 4.76
C GLU A 589 40.96 1.15 3.39
N SER A 590 40.62 1.83 2.29
CA SER A 590 40.90 1.40 0.90
C SER A 590 40.31 0.03 0.56
N GLN A 591 39.23 -0.38 1.24
CA GLN A 591 38.56 -1.64 1.05
C GLN A 591 37.36 -1.51 0.11
N ASN A 592 37.00 -2.63 -0.54
CA ASN A 592 35.83 -2.68 -1.41
C ASN A 592 34.78 -3.60 -0.78
N SER A 593 33.53 -3.20 -0.86
CA SER A 593 32.38 -3.97 -0.42
C SER A 593 31.48 -4.30 -1.61
N PHE A 594 30.88 -5.47 -1.58
CA PHE A 594 29.97 -5.96 -2.63
C PHE A 594 28.68 -6.44 -1.98
N ASN A 595 27.53 -5.98 -2.46
CA ASN A 595 26.24 -6.44 -1.97
C ASN A 595 25.33 -6.75 -3.16
N GLY A 596 24.54 -7.80 -3.02
CA GLY A 596 23.52 -8.17 -3.99
C GLY A 596 22.25 -8.61 -3.29
N SER A 597 21.12 -8.22 -3.82
CA SER A 597 19.82 -8.65 -3.33
C SER A 597 18.86 -8.95 -4.47
N VAL A 598 17.97 -9.90 -4.21
CA VAL A 598 16.86 -10.26 -5.10
C VAL A 598 15.60 -10.36 -4.24
N ASN A 599 14.56 -9.66 -4.64
CA ASN A 599 13.24 -9.72 -4.01
C ASN A 599 12.23 -10.16 -5.07
N SER A 600 11.43 -11.15 -4.75
CA SER A 600 10.48 -11.74 -5.69
C SER A 600 9.13 -11.99 -5.03
N ASN A 601 8.06 -11.49 -5.65
CA ASN A 601 6.70 -11.91 -5.36
C ASN A 601 6.44 -13.21 -6.13
N LEU A 602 6.68 -14.33 -5.46
CA LEU A 602 6.33 -15.64 -5.98
C LEU A 602 4.81 -15.84 -5.85
N HIS A 603 4.24 -16.80 -6.56
CA HIS A 603 2.79 -17.03 -6.58
C HIS A 603 2.18 -17.24 -5.16
N TYR A 604 2.97 -17.73 -4.21
CA TYR A 604 2.48 -18.14 -2.89
C TYR A 604 3.22 -17.51 -1.72
N THR A 605 4.28 -16.76 -1.98
CA THR A 605 5.10 -16.14 -0.93
C THR A 605 5.94 -15.03 -1.52
N GLN A 606 6.31 -14.06 -0.71
CA GLN A 606 7.36 -13.10 -1.04
C GLN A 606 8.69 -13.64 -0.52
N LEU A 607 9.69 -13.67 -1.37
CA LEU A 607 11.05 -14.13 -1.05
C LEU A 607 12.04 -13.00 -1.28
N GLY A 608 12.81 -12.67 -0.25
CA GLY A 608 13.97 -11.80 -0.34
C GLY A 608 15.24 -12.58 -0.01
N LEU A 609 16.24 -12.46 -0.85
CA LEU A 609 17.56 -13.01 -0.64
C LEU A 609 18.59 -11.91 -0.76
N SER A 610 19.54 -11.85 0.15
CA SER A 610 20.67 -10.94 0.02
C SER A 610 21.95 -11.55 0.52
N ALA A 611 23.05 -11.16 -0.11
CA ALA A 611 24.40 -11.55 0.27
C ALA A 611 25.37 -10.41 0.00
N GLY A 612 26.36 -10.26 0.88
CA GLY A 612 27.41 -9.26 0.73
C GLY A 612 28.71 -9.67 1.34
N LYS A 613 29.75 -9.00 0.90
CA LYS A 613 31.10 -9.06 1.47
C LYS A 613 31.59 -7.64 1.71
N ASP A 614 31.99 -7.33 2.92
CA ASP A 614 32.56 -6.05 3.28
C ASP A 614 34.07 -6.19 3.51
N GLY A 615 34.82 -5.48 2.71
CA GLY A 615 36.26 -5.24 2.77
C GLY A 615 37.12 -6.47 2.95
N THR A 616 37.41 -6.84 4.15
CA THR A 616 38.33 -7.91 4.52
C THR A 616 37.69 -9.30 4.43
N ASP A 617 37.16 -9.79 5.53
CA ASP A 617 36.60 -11.13 5.63
C ASP A 617 35.17 -11.14 6.16
N ASN A 618 34.53 -9.95 6.26
CA ASN A 618 33.17 -9.82 6.74
C ASN A 618 32.18 -10.21 5.64
N THR A 619 31.26 -11.07 5.97
CA THR A 619 30.18 -11.48 5.06
C THR A 619 28.84 -11.37 5.74
N ASN A 620 27.84 -10.95 4.99
CA ASN A 620 26.46 -10.90 5.44
C ASN A 620 25.57 -11.69 4.47
N THR A 621 24.64 -12.42 5.03
CA THR A 621 23.61 -13.11 4.26
C THR A 621 22.28 -12.97 4.96
N SER A 622 21.22 -12.76 4.19
CA SER A 622 19.88 -12.72 4.76
C SER A 622 18.84 -13.37 3.85
N VAL A 623 17.81 -13.89 4.49
CA VAL A 623 16.63 -14.46 3.86
C VAL A 623 15.41 -13.86 4.52
N THR A 624 14.48 -13.36 3.73
CA THR A 624 13.16 -12.92 4.18
C THR A 624 12.09 -13.73 3.47
N LEU A 625 11.04 -14.11 4.20
CA LEU A 625 9.92 -14.90 3.68
C LEU A 625 8.64 -14.38 4.32
N ASN A 626 7.70 -13.89 3.48
CA ASN A 626 6.42 -13.37 3.95
C ASN A 626 5.28 -13.99 3.16
N GLY A 627 4.12 -14.11 3.79
CA GLY A 627 2.93 -14.58 3.10
C GLY A 627 1.80 -14.94 4.04
N GLY A 628 0.74 -15.47 3.44
CA GLY A 628 -0.44 -15.92 4.13
C GLY A 628 -0.91 -17.30 3.65
N ILE A 629 -1.64 -17.99 4.50
CA ILE A 629 -2.28 -19.28 4.21
C ILE A 629 -3.71 -19.17 4.69
N VAL A 630 -4.66 -19.55 3.84
CA VAL A 630 -6.09 -19.61 4.21
C VAL A 630 -6.61 -21.02 4.04
N ALA A 631 -7.20 -21.56 5.09
CA ALA A 631 -8.02 -22.77 5.03
C ALA A 631 -9.51 -22.37 5.01
N HIS A 632 -10.21 -22.77 3.97
CA HIS A 632 -11.61 -22.43 3.72
C HIS A 632 -12.40 -23.65 3.24
N SER A 633 -13.69 -23.51 2.97
CA SER A 633 -14.59 -24.62 2.63
C SER A 633 -14.13 -25.49 1.44
N ASN A 634 -13.38 -24.89 0.50
CA ASN A 634 -12.94 -25.53 -0.73
C ASN A 634 -11.47 -25.98 -0.71
N GLY A 635 -10.76 -25.85 0.42
CA GLY A 635 -9.36 -26.28 0.53
C GLY A 635 -8.46 -25.33 1.29
N VAL A 636 -7.18 -25.33 0.91
CA VAL A 636 -6.14 -24.46 1.47
C VAL A 636 -5.46 -23.72 0.34
N THR A 637 -5.47 -22.42 0.42
CA THR A 637 -4.88 -21.53 -0.59
C THR A 637 -3.82 -20.62 0.03
N PHE A 638 -2.71 -20.43 -0.66
CA PHE A 638 -1.60 -19.60 -0.24
C PHE A 638 -1.71 -18.20 -0.85
N SER A 639 -1.17 -17.22 -0.15
CA SER A 639 -1.09 -15.83 -0.61
C SER A 639 0.33 -15.29 -0.47
N PRO A 640 0.84 -14.55 -1.45
CA PRO A 640 2.10 -13.83 -1.29
C PRO A 640 1.98 -12.65 -0.31
N TYR A 641 0.77 -12.21 -0.02
CA TYR A 641 0.50 -11.08 0.89
C TYR A 641 -0.11 -11.56 2.20
N ALA A 642 0.08 -10.77 3.25
CA ALA A 642 -0.59 -10.99 4.54
C ALA A 642 -2.11 -10.79 4.40
N ILE A 643 -2.87 -11.68 5.02
CA ILE A 643 -4.33 -11.69 4.96
C ILE A 643 -4.86 -10.75 6.05
N GLN A 644 -5.76 -9.86 5.66
CA GLN A 644 -6.39 -8.90 6.56
C GLN A 644 -7.65 -9.49 7.22
N ASP A 645 -8.32 -8.70 8.06
CA ASP A 645 -9.54 -9.13 8.76
C ASP A 645 -10.67 -9.48 7.79
N THR A 646 -10.80 -8.75 6.72
CA THR A 646 -11.79 -8.94 5.65
C THR A 646 -11.07 -9.29 4.36
N PHE A 647 -11.39 -10.41 3.77
CA PHE A 647 -10.72 -10.94 2.58
C PHE A 647 -11.66 -11.74 1.68
N GLY A 648 -11.20 -12.08 0.50
CA GLY A 648 -11.93 -12.90 -0.46
C GLY A 648 -11.18 -14.15 -0.88
N ILE A 649 -11.93 -15.14 -1.37
CA ILE A 649 -11.43 -16.27 -2.12
C ILE A 649 -11.94 -16.13 -3.54
N ALA A 650 -11.04 -15.86 -4.47
CA ALA A 650 -11.32 -15.84 -5.89
C ALA A 650 -11.27 -17.29 -6.42
N SER A 651 -12.21 -17.64 -7.27
CA SER A 651 -12.27 -18.95 -7.91
C SER A 651 -12.54 -18.82 -9.40
N VAL A 652 -11.76 -19.53 -10.21
CA VAL A 652 -11.96 -19.66 -11.64
C VAL A 652 -12.53 -21.04 -11.90
N ASN A 653 -13.64 -21.12 -12.64
CA ASN A 653 -14.23 -22.43 -13.02
C ASN A 653 -13.21 -23.26 -13.84
N ASP A 654 -13.47 -24.53 -13.99
CA ASP A 654 -12.62 -25.52 -14.68
C ASP A 654 -11.21 -25.67 -14.08
N HIS A 655 -11.01 -25.22 -12.82
CA HIS A 655 -9.76 -25.33 -12.07
C HIS A 655 -8.53 -24.78 -12.84
N VAL A 656 -8.70 -23.66 -13.54
CA VAL A 656 -7.59 -23.05 -14.28
C VAL A 656 -6.57 -22.46 -13.31
N SER A 657 -5.37 -23.04 -13.30
CA SER A 657 -4.27 -22.65 -12.42
C SER A 657 -3.32 -21.65 -13.07
N GLY A 658 -2.62 -20.86 -12.23
CA GLY A 658 -1.61 -19.90 -12.68
C GLY A 658 -2.18 -18.63 -13.31
N VAL A 659 -3.48 -18.41 -13.21
CA VAL A 659 -4.13 -17.18 -13.68
C VAL A 659 -3.87 -16.07 -12.67
N GLU A 660 -3.36 -14.96 -13.17
CA GLU A 660 -3.11 -13.76 -12.37
C GLU A 660 -4.43 -13.01 -12.15
N ILE A 661 -4.67 -12.65 -10.90
CA ILE A 661 -5.84 -11.88 -10.48
C ILE A 661 -5.31 -10.61 -9.80
N GLU A 662 -5.65 -9.47 -10.35
CA GLU A 662 -5.33 -8.16 -9.78
C GLU A 662 -6.23 -7.90 -8.58
N THR A 663 -5.62 -7.52 -7.47
CA THR A 663 -6.27 -7.21 -6.20
C THR A 663 -5.82 -5.84 -5.69
N PRO A 664 -6.47 -5.26 -4.67
CA PRO A 664 -6.04 -3.98 -4.10
C PRO A 664 -4.58 -3.94 -3.63
N ASP A 665 -4.01 -5.06 -3.14
CA ASP A 665 -2.60 -5.14 -2.70
C ASP A 665 -1.63 -5.57 -3.80
N GLY A 666 -2.15 -5.90 -4.99
CA GLY A 666 -1.36 -6.36 -6.11
C GLY A 666 -1.78 -7.75 -6.62
N PRO A 667 -1.01 -8.33 -7.55
CA PRO A 667 -1.39 -9.56 -8.22
C PRO A 667 -1.26 -10.78 -7.31
N VAL A 668 -2.26 -11.68 -7.41
CA VAL A 668 -2.26 -13.02 -6.83
C VAL A 668 -2.52 -14.05 -7.92
N TRP A 669 -2.18 -15.31 -7.71
CA TRP A 669 -2.30 -16.35 -8.75
C TRP A 669 -3.15 -17.50 -8.28
N THR A 670 -3.96 -18.03 -9.20
CA THR A 670 -4.76 -19.22 -8.91
C THR A 670 -3.88 -20.43 -8.71
N ASP A 671 -4.21 -21.22 -7.69
CA ASP A 671 -3.57 -22.49 -7.36
C ASP A 671 -4.01 -23.64 -8.27
N HIS A 672 -3.61 -24.86 -7.94
CA HIS A 672 -3.98 -26.06 -8.69
C HIS A 672 -5.50 -26.30 -8.78
N TRP A 673 -6.26 -25.77 -7.85
CA TRP A 673 -7.74 -25.86 -7.82
C TRP A 673 -8.44 -24.66 -8.44
N GLY A 674 -7.69 -23.76 -9.07
CA GLY A 674 -8.20 -22.53 -9.66
C GLY A 674 -8.62 -21.47 -8.62
N GLN A 675 -8.00 -21.47 -7.44
CA GLN A 675 -8.34 -20.58 -6.34
C GLN A 675 -7.18 -19.65 -6.00
N ALA A 676 -7.51 -18.41 -5.63
CA ALA A 676 -6.56 -17.41 -5.15
C ALA A 676 -7.15 -16.66 -3.95
N VAL A 677 -6.30 -16.22 -3.03
CA VAL A 677 -6.72 -15.36 -1.94
C VAL A 677 -6.66 -13.90 -2.39
N VAL A 678 -7.73 -13.15 -2.19
CA VAL A 678 -7.78 -11.69 -2.31
C VAL A 678 -7.55 -11.13 -0.90
N PRO A 679 -6.28 -10.78 -0.54
CA PRO A 679 -5.88 -10.64 0.86
C PRO A 679 -6.50 -9.44 1.58
N PRO A 680 -6.62 -8.22 0.99
CA PRO A 680 -7.47 -7.21 1.55
C PRO A 680 -8.73 -7.05 0.70
N LEU A 681 -9.86 -7.04 1.37
CA LEU A 681 -11.04 -6.36 0.89
C LEU A 681 -11.32 -5.21 1.87
N PRO A 682 -11.34 -3.95 1.41
CA PRO A 682 -11.66 -2.85 2.30
C PRO A 682 -13.07 -3.03 2.85
N ALA A 683 -13.18 -3.07 4.19
CA ALA A 683 -14.49 -3.24 4.82
C ALA A 683 -15.42 -2.07 4.47
N TYR A 684 -16.67 -2.37 4.14
CA TYR A 684 -17.73 -1.42 3.80
C TYR A 684 -17.48 -0.58 2.54
N GLN A 685 -16.53 -0.98 1.72
CA GLN A 685 -16.21 -0.31 0.45
C GLN A 685 -16.15 -1.34 -0.68
N PRO A 686 -16.59 -0.97 -1.90
CA PRO A 686 -16.43 -1.86 -3.05
C PRO A 686 -14.97 -1.91 -3.49
N ALA A 687 -14.48 -3.10 -3.79
CA ALA A 687 -13.17 -3.34 -4.37
C ALA A 687 -13.31 -4.02 -5.74
N ARG A 688 -12.50 -3.60 -6.69
CA ARG A 688 -12.37 -4.25 -7.99
C ARG A 688 -11.37 -5.40 -7.86
N VAL A 689 -11.79 -6.56 -8.33
CA VAL A 689 -10.95 -7.74 -8.48
C VAL A 689 -11.05 -8.17 -9.93
N GLU A 690 -9.93 -8.27 -10.62
CA GLU A 690 -9.88 -8.46 -12.07
C GLU A 690 -8.92 -9.59 -12.45
N MET A 691 -9.36 -10.41 -13.40
CA MET A 691 -8.55 -11.44 -14.00
C MET A 691 -7.66 -10.87 -15.10
N ASN A 692 -6.35 -11.06 -15.01
CA ASN A 692 -5.43 -10.71 -16.08
C ASN A 692 -5.51 -11.74 -17.22
N THR A 693 -6.17 -11.34 -18.30
CA THR A 693 -6.43 -12.20 -19.44
C THR A 693 -5.17 -12.62 -20.20
N GLU A 694 -4.06 -11.90 -20.05
CA GLU A 694 -2.78 -12.24 -20.68
C GLU A 694 -2.14 -13.52 -20.09
N THR A 695 -2.53 -13.88 -18.87
CA THR A 695 -2.00 -15.06 -18.17
C THR A 695 -2.84 -16.31 -18.39
N LEU A 696 -3.96 -16.19 -19.07
CA LEU A 696 -4.80 -17.33 -19.38
C LEU A 696 -4.15 -18.28 -20.38
N PRO A 697 -4.38 -19.59 -20.23
CA PRO A 697 -4.06 -20.55 -21.28
C PRO A 697 -4.71 -20.17 -22.61
N LYS A 698 -4.02 -20.44 -23.71
CA LYS A 698 -4.43 -19.98 -25.05
C LYS A 698 -5.78 -20.51 -25.52
N ASN A 699 -6.24 -21.59 -24.94
CA ASN A 699 -7.53 -22.23 -25.23
C ASN A 699 -8.66 -21.77 -24.27
N ILE A 700 -8.41 -20.81 -23.42
CA ILE A 700 -9.40 -20.26 -22.47
C ILE A 700 -9.85 -18.88 -22.93
N ASP A 701 -11.13 -18.67 -22.92
CA ASP A 701 -11.77 -17.38 -23.17
C ASP A 701 -12.48 -16.87 -21.90
N VAL A 702 -12.66 -15.57 -21.75
CA VAL A 702 -13.26 -14.98 -20.56
C VAL A 702 -14.72 -14.64 -20.83
N ASN A 703 -15.60 -15.17 -19.98
CA ASN A 703 -16.99 -14.76 -19.96
C ASN A 703 -17.21 -13.63 -18.93
N ASN A 704 -16.58 -13.72 -17.75
CA ASN A 704 -16.59 -12.68 -16.73
C ASN A 704 -15.23 -12.59 -16.06
N GLY A 705 -14.47 -11.55 -16.37
CA GLY A 705 -13.12 -11.30 -15.87
C GLY A 705 -13.04 -10.20 -14.81
N ILE A 706 -14.15 -9.51 -14.49
CA ILE A 706 -14.18 -8.42 -13.52
C ILE A 706 -15.26 -8.69 -12.50
N SER A 707 -14.92 -8.58 -11.23
CA SER A 707 -15.86 -8.68 -10.11
C SER A 707 -15.73 -7.49 -9.17
N MET A 708 -16.87 -6.99 -8.72
CA MET A 708 -16.98 -5.95 -7.70
C MET A 708 -17.32 -6.62 -6.38
N ALA A 709 -16.37 -6.67 -5.47
CA ALA A 709 -16.54 -7.24 -4.16
C ALA A 709 -16.77 -6.13 -3.13
N ALA A 710 -17.83 -6.25 -2.33
CA ALA A 710 -18.07 -5.42 -1.17
C ALA A 710 -18.36 -6.31 0.03
N ALA A 711 -17.72 -6.03 1.16
CA ALA A 711 -17.76 -6.90 2.32
C ALA A 711 -17.88 -6.10 3.62
N GLY A 712 -18.65 -6.63 4.59
CA GLY A 712 -18.63 -6.17 5.96
C GLY A 712 -17.34 -6.59 6.68
N HIS A 713 -17.02 -5.92 7.78
CA HIS A 713 -15.81 -6.24 8.54
C HIS A 713 -15.84 -7.70 9.05
N GLY A 714 -14.80 -8.44 8.77
CA GLY A 714 -14.67 -9.85 9.16
C GLY A 714 -15.27 -10.85 8.19
N ALA A 715 -15.90 -10.39 7.12
CA ALA A 715 -16.47 -11.27 6.12
C ALA A 715 -15.40 -11.97 5.26
N VAL A 716 -15.74 -13.20 4.84
CA VAL A 716 -14.96 -13.97 3.85
C VAL A 716 -15.79 -14.06 2.58
N SER A 717 -15.42 -13.28 1.56
CA SER A 717 -16.17 -13.18 0.31
C SER A 717 -15.75 -14.25 -0.69
N ASN A 718 -16.73 -14.87 -1.36
CA ASN A 718 -16.48 -15.74 -2.50
C ASN A 718 -16.63 -14.94 -3.79
N ILE A 719 -15.56 -14.88 -4.60
CA ILE A 719 -15.48 -14.13 -5.84
C ILE A 719 -15.31 -15.13 -6.98
N SER A 720 -16.30 -15.22 -7.88
CA SER A 720 -16.29 -16.21 -8.94
C SER A 720 -16.05 -15.57 -10.30
N PHE A 721 -15.09 -16.11 -11.01
CA PHE A 721 -14.80 -15.78 -12.40
C PHE A 721 -15.23 -16.91 -13.32
N SER A 722 -15.80 -16.57 -14.45
CA SER A 722 -16.29 -17.54 -15.43
C SER A 722 -15.44 -17.48 -16.69
N VAL A 723 -14.87 -18.61 -17.05
CA VAL A 723 -14.11 -18.83 -18.27
C VAL A 723 -14.75 -19.93 -19.11
N LEU A 724 -14.47 -19.90 -20.39
CA LEU A 724 -14.93 -20.87 -21.37
C LEU A 724 -13.70 -21.56 -22.00
N ASN A 725 -13.71 -22.87 -22.04
CA ASN A 725 -12.73 -23.61 -22.79
C ASN A 725 -13.16 -23.61 -24.28
N VAL A 726 -12.37 -23.00 -25.13
CA VAL A 726 -12.66 -22.81 -26.54
C VAL A 726 -11.60 -23.50 -27.39
N ARG A 727 -12.05 -24.11 -28.48
CA ARG A 727 -11.17 -24.69 -29.48
C ARG A 727 -11.16 -23.82 -30.71
N ARG A 728 -10.06 -23.10 -30.95
CA ARG A 728 -9.95 -22.17 -32.06
C ARG A 728 -9.30 -22.83 -33.26
N ALA A 729 -9.82 -22.48 -34.46
CA ALA A 729 -9.23 -22.95 -35.71
C ALA A 729 -9.08 -21.81 -36.73
N MET A 730 -8.00 -21.89 -37.48
CA MET A 730 -7.75 -21.08 -38.67
C MET A 730 -7.88 -22.00 -39.89
N LEU A 731 -8.93 -21.78 -40.66
CA LEU A 731 -9.21 -22.53 -41.86
C LEU A 731 -8.66 -21.78 -43.08
N ASN A 732 -8.02 -22.53 -44.00
CA ASN A 732 -7.74 -22.04 -45.33
C ASN A 732 -8.76 -22.67 -46.27
N VAL A 733 -9.77 -21.89 -46.64
CA VAL A 733 -10.95 -22.38 -47.33
C VAL A 733 -10.91 -22.04 -48.84
N THR A 734 -11.12 -23.07 -49.63
CA THR A 734 -11.23 -22.91 -51.09
C THR A 734 -12.61 -23.32 -51.58
N MET A 735 -13.06 -22.71 -52.64
CA MET A 735 -14.25 -23.12 -53.38
C MET A 735 -14.00 -24.46 -54.07
N SER A 736 -15.02 -25.15 -54.51
CA SER A 736 -14.93 -26.44 -55.24
C SER A 736 -14.08 -26.38 -56.54
N ASP A 737 -13.92 -25.21 -57.13
CA ASP A 737 -13.06 -24.94 -58.27
C ASP A 737 -11.61 -24.60 -57.92
N GLY A 738 -11.23 -24.64 -56.63
CA GLY A 738 -9.85 -24.41 -56.13
C GLY A 738 -9.53 -22.93 -55.91
N ARG A 739 -10.41 -21.99 -56.21
CA ARG A 739 -10.21 -20.55 -55.85
C ARG A 739 -10.47 -20.30 -54.36
N PRO A 740 -9.74 -19.38 -53.70
CA PRO A 740 -10.01 -19.06 -52.32
C PRO A 740 -11.39 -18.42 -52.16
N VAL A 741 -12.05 -18.64 -51.03
CA VAL A 741 -13.28 -17.95 -50.66
C VAL A 741 -12.99 -16.45 -50.54
N PRO A 742 -13.85 -15.57 -51.10
CA PRO A 742 -13.60 -14.13 -51.17
C PRO A 742 -13.54 -13.50 -49.79
N LYS A 743 -12.64 -12.54 -49.64
CA LYS A 743 -12.50 -11.70 -48.45
C LYS A 743 -13.82 -11.03 -48.12
N ASN A 744 -14.11 -10.83 -46.83
CA ASN A 744 -15.35 -10.25 -46.27
C ASN A 744 -16.60 -11.12 -46.48
N GLY A 745 -16.48 -12.34 -47.03
CA GLY A 745 -17.59 -13.29 -47.08
C GLY A 745 -18.13 -13.57 -45.67
N THR A 746 -19.45 -13.52 -45.54
CA THR A 746 -20.12 -13.77 -44.24
C THR A 746 -20.37 -15.26 -44.06
N LEU A 747 -20.02 -15.77 -42.89
CA LEU A 747 -20.23 -17.16 -42.52
C LEU A 747 -21.27 -17.26 -41.40
N VAL A 748 -22.25 -18.15 -41.60
CA VAL A 748 -23.32 -18.41 -40.65
C VAL A 748 -23.38 -19.88 -40.26
N ASP A 749 -24.04 -20.18 -39.15
CA ASP A 749 -24.32 -21.55 -38.71
C ASP A 749 -25.53 -22.15 -39.47
N GLY A 750 -25.92 -23.39 -39.16
CA GLY A 750 -27.06 -24.07 -39.75
C GLY A 750 -28.41 -23.41 -39.41
N GLU A 751 -28.51 -22.57 -38.44
CA GLU A 751 -29.69 -21.80 -38.02
C GLU A 751 -29.73 -20.40 -38.63
N GLY A 752 -28.66 -20.00 -39.33
CA GLY A 752 -28.51 -18.69 -39.95
C GLY A 752 -27.92 -17.60 -39.06
N ASN A 753 -27.41 -17.99 -37.87
CA ASN A 753 -26.74 -17.03 -36.98
C ASN A 753 -25.33 -16.74 -37.49
N TYR A 754 -24.89 -15.51 -37.34
CA TYR A 754 -23.53 -15.09 -37.70
C TYR A 754 -22.48 -15.82 -36.89
N VAL A 755 -21.51 -16.39 -37.56
CA VAL A 755 -20.36 -17.09 -36.94
C VAL A 755 -19.08 -16.24 -37.05
N THR A 756 -18.68 -15.90 -38.27
CA THR A 756 -17.47 -15.13 -38.55
C THR A 756 -17.47 -14.56 -39.97
N THR A 757 -16.43 -13.82 -40.28
CA THR A 757 -16.21 -13.28 -41.64
C THR A 757 -14.86 -13.76 -42.18
N VAL A 758 -14.74 -13.98 -43.46
CA VAL A 758 -13.46 -14.31 -44.12
C VAL A 758 -12.50 -13.15 -43.98
N VAL A 759 -11.39 -13.38 -43.27
CA VAL A 759 -10.44 -12.33 -42.89
C VAL A 759 -9.56 -11.89 -44.05
N ASP A 760 -9.12 -12.85 -44.87
CA ASP A 760 -8.36 -12.64 -46.10
C ASP A 760 -8.81 -13.70 -47.12
N ASP A 761 -8.30 -13.67 -48.34
CA ASP A 761 -8.69 -14.62 -49.39
C ASP A 761 -8.55 -16.08 -48.91
N GLY A 762 -9.70 -16.70 -48.65
CA GLY A 762 -9.79 -18.07 -48.12
C GLY A 762 -9.48 -18.24 -46.64
N LEU A 763 -9.06 -17.20 -45.89
CA LEU A 763 -8.66 -17.33 -44.46
C LEU A 763 -9.88 -17.09 -43.59
N VAL A 764 -10.24 -18.09 -42.78
CA VAL A 764 -11.40 -18.09 -41.88
C VAL A 764 -10.94 -18.44 -40.48
N PHE A 765 -11.18 -17.55 -39.54
CA PHE A 765 -10.91 -17.79 -38.10
C PHE A 765 -12.21 -18.19 -37.40
N LEU A 766 -12.17 -19.34 -36.71
CA LEU A 766 -13.25 -19.82 -35.85
C LEU A 766 -12.81 -19.73 -34.40
N ASN A 767 -13.60 -19.03 -33.61
CA ASN A 767 -13.27 -18.82 -32.18
C ASN A 767 -13.55 -20.08 -31.35
N ASP A 768 -14.59 -20.84 -31.67
CA ASP A 768 -14.90 -22.10 -30.99
C ASP A 768 -15.53 -23.08 -31.99
N VAL A 769 -14.74 -24.06 -32.41
CA VAL A 769 -15.19 -25.05 -33.42
C VAL A 769 -16.14 -26.08 -32.85
N ASP A 770 -16.11 -26.31 -31.54
CA ASP A 770 -16.95 -27.33 -30.88
C ASP A 770 -18.42 -26.86 -30.76
N SER A 771 -18.63 -25.56 -30.81
CA SER A 771 -19.99 -24.95 -30.83
C SER A 771 -20.63 -24.91 -32.20
N ILE A 772 -19.84 -25.09 -33.27
CA ILE A 772 -20.28 -24.91 -34.69
C ILE A 772 -20.58 -26.26 -35.31
N LYS A 773 -21.86 -26.55 -35.54
CA LYS A 773 -22.28 -27.81 -36.16
C LYS A 773 -22.17 -27.80 -37.70
N SER A 774 -22.36 -26.63 -38.32
CA SER A 774 -22.23 -26.42 -39.78
C SER A 774 -21.79 -24.98 -40.04
N LEU A 775 -21.03 -24.78 -41.11
CA LEU A 775 -20.46 -23.49 -41.46
C LEU A 775 -20.84 -23.20 -42.92
N ILE A 776 -21.62 -22.14 -43.10
CA ILE A 776 -22.26 -21.84 -44.41
C ILE A 776 -21.82 -20.45 -44.85
N LEU A 777 -21.31 -20.34 -46.08
CA LEU A 777 -21.02 -19.07 -46.72
C LEU A 777 -22.32 -18.50 -47.28
N VAL A 778 -22.62 -17.23 -46.99
CA VAL A 778 -23.76 -16.52 -47.56
C VAL A 778 -23.28 -15.30 -48.33
N ASN A 779 -24.08 -14.90 -49.36
CA ASN A 779 -23.86 -13.67 -50.10
C ASN A 779 -24.42 -12.44 -49.35
N GLU A 780 -24.27 -11.25 -49.93
CA GLU A 780 -24.75 -9.99 -49.33
C GLU A 780 -26.28 -9.98 -49.10
N ASP A 781 -27.03 -10.78 -49.86
CA ASP A 781 -28.49 -10.94 -49.73
C ASP A 781 -28.88 -12.00 -48.71
N GLY A 782 -27.91 -12.63 -48.00
CA GLY A 782 -28.14 -13.68 -47.00
C GLY A 782 -28.44 -15.06 -47.64
N GLN A 783 -28.26 -15.25 -48.95
CA GLN A 783 -28.50 -16.52 -49.62
C GLN A 783 -27.30 -17.45 -49.51
N ARG A 784 -27.55 -18.72 -49.16
CA ARG A 784 -26.55 -19.77 -49.07
C ARG A 784 -25.80 -19.97 -50.38
N GLN A 785 -24.47 -19.89 -50.36
CA GLN A 785 -23.61 -20.17 -51.50
C GLN A 785 -23.06 -21.61 -51.46
N CYS A 786 -22.51 -22.01 -50.31
CA CYS A 786 -21.95 -23.33 -50.12
C CYS A 786 -21.79 -23.62 -48.61
N GLU A 787 -21.58 -24.88 -48.28
CA GLU A 787 -21.23 -25.33 -46.92
C GLU A 787 -19.73 -25.67 -46.86
N ILE A 788 -19.06 -25.22 -45.79
CA ILE A 788 -17.63 -25.43 -45.60
C ILE A 788 -17.41 -26.71 -44.82
N HIS A 789 -16.76 -27.67 -45.46
CA HIS A 789 -16.33 -28.92 -44.85
C HIS A 789 -14.87 -28.83 -44.49
N TYR A 790 -14.53 -29.13 -43.24
CA TYR A 790 -13.13 -29.18 -42.72
C TYR A 790 -12.96 -30.33 -41.75
N HIS A 791 -11.73 -30.75 -41.56
CA HIS A 791 -11.35 -31.78 -40.58
C HIS A 791 -10.30 -31.23 -39.62
N LEU A 792 -10.55 -31.40 -38.32
CA LEU A 792 -9.58 -31.12 -37.25
C LEU A 792 -9.06 -32.42 -36.67
N ALA A 793 -7.91 -32.37 -36.01
CA ALA A 793 -7.34 -33.51 -35.29
C ALA A 793 -8.29 -33.96 -34.15
N GLU A 794 -8.37 -35.24 -33.86
CA GLU A 794 -9.24 -35.78 -32.78
C GLU A 794 -8.95 -35.16 -31.39
N LYS A 795 -7.70 -34.73 -31.14
CA LYS A 795 -7.29 -33.99 -29.92
C LYS A 795 -6.65 -32.69 -30.35
N GLY A 796 -7.24 -31.58 -29.94
CA GLY A 796 -6.69 -30.25 -30.15
C GLY A 796 -5.31 -30.11 -29.48
N HIS A 797 -4.43 -29.34 -30.10
CA HIS A 797 -3.15 -28.97 -29.52
C HIS A 797 -3.36 -27.93 -28.42
N GLN A 798 -3.33 -28.34 -27.15
CA GLN A 798 -3.60 -27.51 -25.99
C GLN A 798 -2.66 -26.29 -25.84
N ASN A 799 -1.52 -26.26 -26.54
CA ASN A 799 -0.52 -25.18 -26.45
C ASN A 799 -0.51 -24.22 -27.65
N GLU A 800 -1.36 -24.44 -28.65
CA GLU A 800 -1.47 -23.54 -29.79
C GLU A 800 -2.66 -22.60 -29.65
N LEU A 801 -2.51 -21.36 -30.13
CA LEU A 801 -3.58 -20.38 -30.09
C LEU A 801 -4.79 -20.84 -30.95
N TYR A 802 -4.52 -21.52 -32.05
CA TYR A 802 -5.51 -22.06 -32.98
C TYR A 802 -4.90 -23.23 -33.76
N GLU A 803 -5.74 -24.17 -34.14
CA GLU A 803 -5.38 -25.25 -35.09
C GLU A 803 -5.47 -24.74 -36.52
N GLN A 804 -4.51 -25.16 -37.38
CA GLN A 804 -4.59 -24.82 -38.81
C GLN A 804 -5.07 -26.01 -39.61
N THR A 805 -6.09 -25.82 -40.43
CA THR A 805 -6.56 -26.87 -41.34
C THR A 805 -7.10 -26.27 -42.65
N LYS A 806 -7.34 -27.16 -43.64
CA LYS A 806 -7.94 -26.76 -44.90
C LYS A 806 -9.44 -27.03 -44.86
N GLY A 807 -10.21 -26.14 -45.46
CA GLY A 807 -11.64 -26.32 -45.70
C GLY A 807 -11.98 -26.25 -47.19
N VAL A 808 -13.04 -26.91 -47.55
CA VAL A 808 -13.61 -26.83 -48.92
C VAL A 808 -15.05 -26.43 -48.86
N CYS A 809 -15.41 -25.40 -49.60
CA CYS A 809 -16.77 -24.89 -49.76
C CYS A 809 -17.46 -25.67 -50.87
N GLN A 810 -18.46 -26.51 -50.54
CA GLN A 810 -19.20 -27.40 -51.48
C GLN A 810 -20.70 -27.15 -51.44
#